data_abc3de111821a885a8c89f9d723d942f
#
_entry.id   abc3de111821a885a8c89f9d723d942f
#
_cell.length_a   1.000
_cell.length_b   1.000
_cell.length_c   1.000
_cell.angle_alpha   90.00
_cell.angle_beta   90.00
_cell.angle_gamma   90.00
#
_symmetry.space_group_name_H-M   'P 1'
#
loop_
_entity.id
_entity.type
_entity.pdbx_description
1 polymer ?
#
loop_
_entity_poly.entity_id
_entity_poly.type
_entity_poly.pdbx_seq_one_letter_code
_entity_poly.pdbx_strand_id
1 'polypeptide(L)'
;MNRFVFGLISWSTLLLAVGCSSDRTVRSGDLEASVDGEMRVLVSTPLSKQPLMPEASVFSMITVEGQSPAFTLVGTEKQSVNDDFGKGTAQIFIGEAPFGDGKIRERLSLITYDRFPSIIIARATFTNATGKPVSVDGWTMDRLEVAAGEPKPYFWTFQGQSTEEREDWLLPIREEFYQKNFMGMNDSAYGGGVPVTCLWRRDAGLAIGHLEPVPQLVSLPVEKKAGESKATISLVKEFLTPVALEDGASLDTYTTFIQAYKGDCFSALRQYAGLLECVGVVMPESEPDAFEPAWCAWGYERLFTIDEIVGTLPKVKELGFKWATLDDGYQIAEGDWDLNTDRFPRGDADMKYMVDKIHECGLKADLWWAPMAADPGSKFLVEHPDALILDQEGKPRDIDWWDSWFLSPVDQNVLDWTKGLVEKFMGVYGYEGFKLDGQHMNAVPPDYNPAHHPDDPEKDVRELPNFFKLIYETARSINPHAVVQYCPCGDCFSVYNLPYVNKTVSSDPKSSWQIRTKGYVLRALAPKTAYYGDHIELSDGGNDYPTQLGIGAVIGTKFTWPKENPRLRKGEEGYLLTPEREALLKNALDIFYTKDLAHGEYVPGLYDIGFDYPETHVLTRNGKLYYAFYAQPGKPVSQVVLRGLKPGKKYRVEDYYRHISLDEITASSETVLPVTVSDYLLLEVTE
;
A
#
# COMPACT_ATOMS: atom_id res chain seq x y z
N MET A 1 12.57 20.84 20.61
CA MET A 1 12.93 22.27 20.43
C MET A 1 13.83 22.39 19.21
N ASN A 2 13.26 22.26 18.03
CA ASN A 2 13.97 22.48 16.77
C ASN A 2 13.18 23.47 15.92
N ARG A 3 13.83 24.57 15.61
CA ARG A 3 13.29 25.74 14.92
C ARG A 3 13.10 25.39 13.44
N PHE A 4 11.88 25.50 12.96
CA PHE A 4 11.60 25.66 11.52
C PHE A 4 12.12 27.05 11.09
N VAL A 5 13.06 27.04 10.16
CA VAL A 5 13.58 28.26 9.54
C VAL A 5 12.69 28.59 8.35
N PHE A 6 11.80 29.55 8.51
CA PHE A 6 11.12 30.20 7.38
C PHE A 6 12.17 31.06 6.60
N GLY A 7 12.45 30.62 5.39
CA GLY A 7 13.22 31.43 4.44
C GLY A 7 12.39 32.62 3.92
N LEU A 8 12.71 33.82 4.34
CA LEU A 8 12.19 35.04 3.76
C LEU A 8 12.67 35.17 2.31
N ILE A 9 11.77 35.02 1.35
CA ILE A 9 12.01 35.34 -0.07
C ILE A 9 11.71 36.83 -0.29
N SER A 10 12.74 37.57 -0.70
CA SER A 10 12.67 39.00 -1.01
C SER A 10 11.84 39.26 -2.27
N TRP A 11 10.91 40.18 -2.16
CA TRP A 11 10.08 40.66 -3.27
C TRP A 11 10.89 41.48 -4.27
N SER A 12 11.03 40.98 -5.49
CA SER A 12 11.45 41.75 -6.65
C SER A 12 10.25 42.05 -7.53
N THR A 13 9.98 43.31 -7.76
CA THR A 13 8.90 43.80 -8.64
C THR A 13 9.16 43.36 -10.08
N LEU A 14 8.27 42.56 -10.65
CA LEU A 14 8.33 42.05 -12.03
C LEU A 14 7.26 42.71 -12.90
N LEU A 15 7.66 43.13 -14.09
CA LEU A 15 6.80 43.67 -15.14
C LEU A 15 5.91 42.54 -15.73
N LEU A 16 4.61 42.77 -15.79
CA LEU A 16 3.63 41.93 -16.47
C LEU A 16 3.84 41.98 -18.01
N ALA A 17 4.27 40.90 -18.60
CA ALA A 17 4.23 40.66 -20.04
C ALA A 17 3.05 39.71 -20.36
N VAL A 18 2.12 40.15 -21.19
CA VAL A 18 1.07 39.29 -21.75
C VAL A 18 1.75 38.34 -22.75
N GLY A 19 1.93 37.07 -22.34
CA GLY A 19 2.68 36.09 -23.12
C GLY A 19 1.92 35.43 -24.28
N CYS A 20 2.68 35.01 -25.27
CA CYS A 20 2.24 34.22 -26.42
C CYS A 20 1.71 32.82 -25.99
N SER A 21 0.98 32.14 -26.87
CA SER A 21 0.36 30.82 -26.62
C SER A 21 1.32 29.70 -26.16
N SER A 22 2.63 29.86 -26.36
CA SER A 22 3.67 28.95 -25.86
C SER A 22 3.87 28.99 -24.35
N ASP A 23 3.44 30.06 -23.67
CA ASP A 23 3.61 30.25 -22.22
C ASP A 23 2.50 29.57 -21.39
N ARG A 24 1.56 28.89 -22.06
CA ARG A 24 0.43 28.20 -21.44
C ARG A 24 0.55 26.67 -21.43
N THR A 25 1.68 26.16 -21.90
CA THR A 25 1.90 24.71 -22.05
C THR A 25 3.13 24.26 -21.30
N VAL A 26 2.98 23.20 -20.52
CA VAL A 26 4.05 22.53 -19.74
C VAL A 26 4.28 21.14 -20.34
N ARG A 27 5.53 20.78 -20.59
CA ARG A 27 5.90 19.48 -21.17
C ARG A 27 6.93 18.77 -20.33
N SER A 28 6.69 17.49 -20.07
CA SER A 28 7.58 16.57 -19.37
C SER A 28 7.55 15.21 -20.03
N GLY A 29 8.61 14.83 -20.79
CA GLY A 29 8.62 13.56 -21.52
C GLY A 29 7.40 13.39 -22.42
N ASP A 30 6.65 12.32 -22.18
CA ASP A 30 5.41 11.99 -22.91
C ASP A 30 4.15 12.67 -22.33
N LEU A 31 4.29 13.58 -21.38
CA LEU A 31 3.16 14.29 -20.75
C LEU A 31 3.18 15.76 -21.14
N GLU A 32 2.05 16.26 -21.60
CA GLU A 32 1.81 17.69 -21.86
C GLU A 32 0.56 18.14 -21.09
N ALA A 33 0.66 19.28 -20.40
CA ALA A 33 -0.47 19.97 -19.76
C ALA A 33 -0.58 21.38 -20.32
N SER A 34 -1.76 21.79 -20.77
CA SER A 34 -2.02 23.15 -21.24
C SER A 34 -3.14 23.79 -20.44
N VAL A 35 -2.98 25.07 -20.10
CA VAL A 35 -3.93 25.85 -19.29
C VAL A 35 -4.63 26.88 -20.16
N ASP A 36 -5.95 26.89 -20.16
CA ASP A 36 -6.76 27.83 -20.95
C ASP A 36 -7.03 29.15 -20.20
N GLY A 37 -7.83 30.03 -20.80
CA GLY A 37 -8.18 31.33 -20.23
C GLY A 37 -9.11 31.23 -19.00
N GLU A 38 -9.72 30.09 -18.77
CA GLU A 38 -10.61 29.81 -17.61
C GLU A 38 -9.90 28.91 -16.57
N MET A 39 -8.57 28.90 -16.56
CA MET A 39 -7.73 28.07 -15.66
C MET A 39 -8.04 26.56 -15.74
N ARG A 40 -8.68 26.10 -16.81
CA ARG A 40 -8.89 24.66 -17.04
C ARG A 40 -7.65 24.06 -17.66
N VAL A 41 -7.39 22.79 -17.30
CA VAL A 41 -6.20 22.04 -17.76
C VAL A 41 -6.62 20.94 -18.72
N LEU A 42 -5.93 20.86 -19.85
CA LEU A 42 -5.97 19.73 -20.77
C LEU A 42 -4.67 18.95 -20.66
N VAL A 43 -4.78 17.68 -20.27
CA VAL A 43 -3.66 16.74 -20.23
C VAL A 43 -3.66 15.89 -21.48
N SER A 44 -2.53 15.79 -22.16
CA SER A 44 -2.35 14.98 -23.37
C SER A 44 -1.06 14.18 -23.34
N THR A 45 -1.03 13.07 -24.09
CA THR A 45 0.13 12.19 -24.23
C THR A 45 0.19 11.56 -25.63
N PRO A 46 1.38 11.46 -26.25
CA PRO A 46 1.58 10.75 -27.50
C PRO A 46 1.54 9.22 -27.35
N LEU A 47 1.51 8.69 -26.12
CA LEU A 47 1.42 7.25 -25.85
C LEU A 47 0.13 6.65 -26.38
N SER A 48 -0.96 7.41 -26.38
CA SER A 48 -2.26 7.00 -26.89
C SER A 48 -2.57 7.64 -28.23
N LYS A 49 -3.11 6.84 -29.15
CA LYS A 49 -3.61 7.33 -30.46
C LYS A 49 -4.92 8.13 -30.32
N GLN A 50 -5.70 7.84 -29.28
CA GLN A 50 -6.93 8.57 -28.95
C GLN A 50 -6.67 9.48 -27.76
N PRO A 51 -7.10 10.73 -27.78
CA PRO A 51 -6.95 11.62 -26.63
C PRO A 51 -7.45 10.95 -25.34
N LEU A 52 -6.67 11.04 -24.27
CA LEU A 52 -7.12 10.61 -22.94
C LEU A 52 -8.16 11.59 -22.40
N MET A 53 -7.94 12.89 -22.59
CA MET A 53 -8.93 13.94 -22.31
C MET A 53 -9.41 14.56 -23.61
N PRO A 54 -10.73 14.59 -23.87
CA PRO A 54 -11.27 15.19 -25.09
C PRO A 54 -11.33 16.73 -25.03
N GLU A 55 -11.34 17.28 -23.81
CA GLU A 55 -11.41 18.72 -23.54
C GLU A 55 -10.76 19.05 -22.21
N ALA A 56 -10.45 20.34 -21.99
CA ALA A 56 -9.91 20.82 -20.72
C ALA A 56 -10.98 20.73 -19.61
N SER A 57 -10.52 20.33 -18.39
CA SER A 57 -11.36 20.26 -17.19
C SER A 57 -10.90 21.25 -16.13
N VAL A 58 -11.78 21.64 -15.20
CA VAL A 58 -11.42 22.38 -13.99
C VAL A 58 -10.45 21.51 -13.19
N PHE A 59 -9.22 21.97 -13.05
CA PHE A 59 -8.11 21.19 -12.49
C PHE A 59 -7.96 21.36 -10.97
N SER A 60 -8.04 22.62 -10.53
CA SER A 60 -7.95 23.04 -9.13
C SER A 60 -9.16 23.83 -8.73
N MET A 61 -9.64 23.65 -7.51
CA MET A 61 -10.77 24.34 -6.94
C MET A 61 -10.53 24.61 -5.45
N ILE A 62 -11.09 25.70 -4.95
CA ILE A 62 -11.26 25.95 -3.53
C ILE A 62 -12.77 26.05 -3.24
N THR A 63 -13.24 25.46 -2.15
CA THR A 63 -14.61 25.61 -1.68
C THR A 63 -14.63 26.60 -0.52
N VAL A 64 -15.32 27.71 -0.70
CA VAL A 64 -15.41 28.81 0.25
C VAL A 64 -16.88 29.07 0.54
N GLU A 65 -17.31 28.93 1.80
CA GLU A 65 -18.70 29.13 2.23
C GLU A 65 -19.70 28.34 1.36
N GLY A 66 -19.36 27.06 1.04
CA GLY A 66 -20.16 26.17 0.20
C GLY A 66 -20.15 26.49 -1.29
N GLN A 67 -19.31 27.42 -1.75
CA GLN A 67 -19.21 27.81 -3.15
C GLN A 67 -17.80 27.54 -3.71
N SER A 68 -17.73 27.18 -4.99
CA SER A 68 -16.47 26.99 -5.70
C SER A 68 -16.33 28.06 -6.78
N PRO A 69 -15.60 29.17 -6.54
CA PRO A 69 -15.45 30.26 -7.48
C PRO A 69 -14.70 29.80 -8.75
N ALA A 70 -15.15 30.30 -9.92
CA ALA A 70 -14.53 30.01 -11.22
C ALA A 70 -13.42 31.03 -11.50
N PHE A 71 -12.23 30.55 -11.77
CA PHE A 71 -11.04 31.38 -12.01
C PHE A 71 -10.89 31.75 -13.48
N THR A 72 -10.42 32.96 -13.73
CA THR A 72 -9.98 33.45 -15.03
C THR A 72 -8.48 33.74 -14.99
N LEU A 73 -7.73 33.27 -15.97
CA LEU A 73 -6.28 33.49 -16.09
C LEU A 73 -5.98 34.96 -16.31
N VAL A 74 -5.18 35.55 -15.43
CA VAL A 74 -4.76 36.98 -15.50
C VAL A 74 -3.27 37.16 -15.70
N GLY A 75 -2.46 36.11 -15.51
CA GLY A 75 -1.02 36.19 -15.71
C GLY A 75 -0.33 34.83 -15.71
N THR A 76 0.90 34.83 -16.24
CA THR A 76 1.79 33.65 -16.20
C THR A 76 3.20 34.06 -15.79
N GLU A 77 3.88 33.18 -15.07
CA GLU A 77 5.29 33.34 -14.69
C GLU A 77 6.05 32.04 -14.97
N LYS A 78 7.36 32.15 -15.18
CA LYS A 78 8.23 30.98 -15.33
C LYS A 78 9.45 31.16 -14.44
N GLN A 79 9.81 30.10 -13.70
CA GLN A 79 11.00 30.12 -12.85
C GLN A 79 11.73 28.78 -12.87
N SER A 80 13.06 28.84 -12.68
CA SER A 80 13.84 27.63 -12.43
C SER A 80 13.67 27.19 -10.98
N VAL A 81 13.59 25.88 -10.75
CA VAL A 81 13.54 25.27 -9.42
C VAL A 81 14.72 24.31 -9.24
N ASN A 82 15.15 24.16 -7.99
CA ASN A 82 16.13 23.16 -7.61
C ASN A 82 15.89 22.81 -6.13
N ASP A 83 15.23 21.70 -5.90
CA ASP A 83 14.79 21.25 -4.58
C ASP A 83 15.04 19.74 -4.42
N ASP A 84 14.36 19.08 -3.49
CA ASP A 84 14.53 17.64 -3.21
C ASP A 84 14.22 16.74 -4.42
N PHE A 85 13.38 17.20 -5.35
CA PHE A 85 13.11 16.51 -6.62
C PHE A 85 14.22 16.74 -7.67
N GLY A 86 15.11 17.68 -7.45
CA GLY A 86 16.22 18.04 -8.32
C GLY A 86 15.99 19.33 -9.09
N LYS A 87 16.68 19.44 -10.25
CA LYS A 87 16.56 20.61 -11.14
C LYS A 87 15.30 20.50 -12.00
N GLY A 88 14.63 21.64 -12.16
CA GLY A 88 13.40 21.68 -12.91
C GLY A 88 12.96 23.08 -13.30
N THR A 89 11.75 23.18 -13.83
CA THR A 89 11.12 24.44 -14.22
C THR A 89 9.67 24.45 -13.75
N ALA A 90 9.29 25.51 -13.05
CA ALA A 90 7.91 25.81 -12.69
C ALA A 90 7.32 26.79 -13.70
N GLN A 91 6.20 26.43 -14.30
CA GLN A 91 5.30 27.33 -15.01
C GLN A 91 4.14 27.63 -14.07
N ILE A 92 3.91 28.92 -13.82
CA ILE A 92 2.95 29.39 -12.82
C ILE A 92 1.86 30.14 -13.55
N PHE A 93 0.63 29.84 -13.21
CA PHE A 93 -0.60 30.43 -13.75
C PHE A 93 -1.30 31.20 -12.62
N ILE A 94 -1.62 32.46 -12.86
CA ILE A 94 -2.27 33.33 -11.88
C ILE A 94 -3.72 33.51 -12.33
N GLY A 95 -4.64 33.03 -11.51
CA GLY A 95 -6.08 33.12 -11.70
C GLY A 95 -6.72 34.08 -10.70
N GLU A 96 -7.78 34.74 -11.10
CA GLU A 96 -8.65 35.53 -10.22
C GLU A 96 -10.09 35.12 -10.42
N ALA A 97 -10.84 34.99 -9.32
CA ALA A 97 -12.26 34.70 -9.30
C ALA A 97 -13.01 35.71 -8.41
N PRO A 98 -14.09 36.35 -8.89
CA PRO A 98 -14.91 37.23 -8.05
C PRO A 98 -15.51 36.43 -6.88
N PHE A 99 -15.49 37.00 -5.68
CA PHE A 99 -16.12 36.43 -4.51
C PHE A 99 -16.54 37.55 -3.54
N GLY A 100 -17.84 37.63 -3.23
CA GLY A 100 -18.41 38.76 -2.46
C GLY A 100 -18.10 40.10 -3.13
N ASP A 101 -17.60 41.05 -2.36
CA ASP A 101 -17.24 42.39 -2.85
C ASP A 101 -15.80 42.49 -3.38
N GLY A 102 -15.03 41.36 -3.34
CA GLY A 102 -13.65 41.27 -3.78
C GLY A 102 -13.38 40.06 -4.64
N LYS A 103 -12.31 39.35 -4.35
CA LYS A 103 -11.89 38.18 -5.14
C LYS A 103 -11.06 37.17 -4.34
N ILE A 104 -11.05 35.95 -4.81
CA ILE A 104 -10.02 34.95 -4.45
C ILE A 104 -9.00 34.93 -5.58
N ARG A 105 -7.72 34.79 -5.23
CA ARG A 105 -6.63 34.59 -6.20
C ARG A 105 -6.12 33.17 -6.11
N GLU A 106 -5.83 32.57 -7.25
CA GLU A 106 -5.17 31.30 -7.37
C GLU A 106 -3.78 31.48 -7.98
N ARG A 107 -2.78 30.79 -7.46
CA ARG A 107 -1.45 30.62 -8.04
C ARG A 107 -1.23 29.14 -8.26
N LEU A 108 -1.51 28.62 -9.46
CA LEU A 108 -1.29 27.25 -9.86
C LEU A 108 0.12 27.09 -10.42
N SER A 109 0.94 26.26 -9.80
CA SER A 109 2.31 25.92 -10.23
C SER A 109 2.32 24.51 -10.81
N LEU A 110 2.69 24.38 -12.09
CA LEU A 110 2.97 23.10 -12.75
C LEU A 110 4.48 22.99 -12.96
N ILE A 111 5.09 21.98 -12.32
CA ILE A 111 6.55 21.88 -12.19
C ILE A 111 7.03 20.61 -12.88
N THR A 112 8.04 20.74 -13.74
CA THR A 112 8.71 19.60 -14.39
C THR A 112 10.12 19.45 -13.85
N TYR A 113 10.58 18.21 -13.69
CA TYR A 113 11.92 17.91 -13.21
C TYR A 113 12.67 17.01 -14.19
N ASP A 114 13.96 17.30 -14.40
CA ASP A 114 14.82 16.54 -15.32
C ASP A 114 14.89 15.04 -14.95
N ARG A 115 14.82 14.75 -13.64
CA ARG A 115 14.88 13.38 -13.08
C ARG A 115 13.62 12.57 -13.32
N PHE A 116 12.46 13.21 -13.51
CA PHE A 116 11.15 12.56 -13.57
C PHE A 116 10.42 12.88 -14.87
N PRO A 117 10.84 12.30 -16.01
CA PRO A 117 10.13 12.49 -17.28
C PRO A 117 8.71 11.89 -17.20
N SER A 118 7.79 12.50 -17.94
CA SER A 118 6.36 12.13 -18.00
C SER A 118 5.60 12.33 -16.68
N ILE A 119 6.16 13.13 -15.77
CA ILE A 119 5.54 13.57 -14.52
C ILE A 119 5.52 15.11 -14.48
N ILE A 120 4.39 15.67 -14.02
CA ILE A 120 4.24 17.09 -13.66
C ILE A 120 3.82 17.12 -12.19
N ILE A 121 4.58 17.84 -11.38
CA ILE A 121 4.22 18.11 -9.99
C ILE A 121 3.39 19.39 -9.95
N ALA A 122 2.27 19.36 -9.20
CA ALA A 122 1.34 20.47 -9.11
C ALA A 122 1.22 20.98 -7.67
N ARG A 123 1.04 22.30 -7.51
CA ARG A 123 0.75 22.99 -6.24
C ARG A 123 -0.15 24.17 -6.55
N ALA A 124 -1.15 24.41 -5.72
CA ALA A 124 -1.94 25.64 -5.78
C ALA A 124 -1.87 26.39 -4.45
N THR A 125 -1.84 27.73 -4.55
CA THR A 125 -1.95 28.64 -3.42
C THR A 125 -3.19 29.52 -3.67
N PHE A 126 -4.13 29.54 -2.73
CA PHE A 126 -5.31 30.38 -2.79
C PHE A 126 -5.17 31.53 -1.79
N THR A 127 -5.34 32.77 -2.27
CA THR A 127 -5.22 33.98 -1.45
C THR A 127 -6.57 34.66 -1.36
N ASN A 128 -7.01 34.93 -0.14
CA ASN A 128 -8.19 35.76 0.10
C ASN A 128 -7.88 37.24 -0.17
N ALA A 129 -8.58 37.86 -1.08
CA ALA A 129 -8.51 39.30 -1.38
C ALA A 129 -9.95 39.87 -1.45
N THR A 130 -10.80 39.48 -0.52
CA THR A 130 -12.21 39.90 -0.45
C THR A 130 -12.42 41.14 0.44
N GLY A 131 -11.40 41.54 1.21
CA GLY A 131 -11.49 42.63 2.19
C GLY A 131 -12.06 42.20 3.55
N LYS A 132 -12.36 40.90 3.74
CA LYS A 132 -12.89 40.32 4.99
C LYS A 132 -12.45 38.86 5.12
N PRO A 133 -12.46 38.26 6.33
CA PRO A 133 -12.23 36.82 6.50
C PRO A 133 -13.29 36.01 5.73
N VAL A 134 -12.88 34.86 5.19
CA VAL A 134 -13.76 33.87 4.56
C VAL A 134 -13.56 32.50 5.20
N SER A 135 -14.56 31.64 5.12
CA SER A 135 -14.50 30.26 5.64
C SER A 135 -14.24 29.27 4.50
N VAL A 136 -13.14 28.54 4.57
CA VAL A 136 -12.74 27.54 3.56
C VAL A 136 -13.12 26.16 4.03
N ASP A 137 -13.94 25.46 3.24
CA ASP A 137 -14.43 24.12 3.54
C ASP A 137 -13.47 23.02 3.05
N GLY A 138 -12.68 23.31 2.01
CA GLY A 138 -11.74 22.37 1.42
C GLY A 138 -11.21 22.82 0.05
N TRP A 139 -10.51 21.91 -0.61
CA TRP A 139 -10.00 22.10 -1.96
C TRP A 139 -9.93 20.80 -2.76
N THR A 140 -9.86 20.93 -4.08
CA THR A 140 -9.67 19.82 -5.03
C THR A 140 -8.49 20.14 -5.93
N MET A 141 -7.65 19.13 -6.19
CA MET A 141 -6.54 19.19 -7.15
C MET A 141 -6.62 18.01 -8.12
N ASP A 142 -5.88 18.12 -9.22
CA ASP A 142 -5.69 17.07 -10.24
C ASP A 142 -7.02 16.51 -10.77
N ARG A 143 -8.05 17.35 -10.87
CA ARG A 143 -9.34 16.90 -11.41
C ARG A 143 -9.25 16.76 -12.92
N LEU A 144 -9.31 15.51 -13.38
CA LEU A 144 -9.18 15.14 -14.79
C LEU A 144 -10.44 14.39 -15.25
N GLU A 145 -10.98 14.79 -16.40
CA GLU A 145 -12.10 14.11 -17.08
C GLU A 145 -11.55 13.28 -18.24
N VAL A 146 -11.41 11.97 -18.01
CA VAL A 146 -10.75 11.04 -18.93
C VAL A 146 -11.78 10.36 -19.81
N ALA A 147 -11.56 10.36 -21.13
CA ALA A 147 -12.47 9.74 -22.09
C ALA A 147 -12.55 8.22 -21.91
N ALA A 148 -13.76 7.72 -21.71
CA ALA A 148 -14.02 6.30 -21.74
C ALA A 148 -13.94 5.81 -23.20
N GLY A 149 -13.04 4.83 -23.46
CA GLY A 149 -12.87 4.20 -24.75
C GLY A 149 -13.62 2.87 -24.84
N GLU A 150 -13.80 2.35 -26.04
CA GLU A 150 -14.31 1.00 -26.28
C GLU A 150 -13.16 0.05 -26.64
N PRO A 151 -13.21 -1.26 -26.36
CA PRO A 151 -14.31 -2.00 -25.68
C PRO A 151 -14.25 -1.92 -24.15
N LYS A 152 -15.34 -2.36 -23.49
CA LYS A 152 -15.38 -2.53 -22.02
C LYS A 152 -14.51 -3.72 -21.57
N PRO A 153 -13.84 -3.65 -20.40
CA PRO A 153 -13.83 -2.50 -19.50
C PRO A 153 -13.15 -1.29 -20.15
N TYR A 154 -13.65 -0.09 -19.90
CA TYR A 154 -13.09 1.14 -20.46
C TYR A 154 -11.67 1.40 -19.95
N PHE A 155 -11.49 1.17 -18.66
CA PHE A 155 -10.23 1.26 -17.93
C PHE A 155 -10.15 0.12 -16.92
N TRP A 156 -8.95 -0.15 -16.50
CA TRP A 156 -8.66 -0.68 -15.17
C TRP A 156 -8.17 0.46 -14.28
N THR A 157 -8.42 0.33 -12.98
CA THR A 157 -8.02 1.34 -11.99
C THR A 157 -7.34 0.68 -10.79
N PHE A 158 -6.37 1.38 -10.22
CA PHE A 158 -5.80 1.07 -8.92
C PHE A 158 -6.48 1.96 -7.88
N GLN A 159 -6.99 1.34 -6.83
CA GLN A 159 -7.69 1.97 -5.71
C GLN A 159 -6.93 1.64 -4.43
N GLY A 160 -6.12 2.59 -3.94
CA GLY A 160 -5.20 2.37 -2.82
C GLY A 160 -5.84 2.35 -1.42
N GLN A 161 -7.15 2.61 -1.28
CA GLN A 161 -7.81 2.62 0.02
C GLN A 161 -8.02 1.23 0.61
N SER A 162 -8.13 1.17 1.92
CA SER A 162 -8.58 0.02 2.68
C SER A 162 -10.07 0.12 3.00
N THR A 163 -10.84 -0.95 2.88
CA THR A 163 -12.29 -0.99 3.13
C THR A 163 -12.70 -2.23 3.90
N GLU A 164 -13.82 -2.14 4.65
CA GLU A 164 -14.43 -3.26 5.38
C GLU A 164 -14.71 -4.48 4.49
N GLU A 165 -15.08 -4.24 3.24
CA GLU A 165 -15.43 -5.29 2.30
C GLU A 165 -14.21 -6.01 1.72
N ARG A 166 -13.00 -5.56 2.06
CA ARG A 166 -11.74 -6.12 1.55
C ARG A 166 -11.71 -6.19 0.04
N GLU A 167 -12.15 -5.10 -0.61
CA GLU A 167 -12.17 -5.02 -2.06
C GLU A 167 -10.76 -5.10 -2.65
N ASP A 168 -10.69 -5.60 -3.88
CA ASP A 168 -9.43 -5.66 -4.61
C ASP A 168 -8.94 -4.26 -4.96
N TRP A 169 -7.64 -4.05 -4.90
CA TRP A 169 -7.02 -2.80 -5.32
C TRP A 169 -7.11 -2.53 -6.82
N LEU A 170 -7.20 -3.58 -7.63
CA LEU A 170 -7.25 -3.49 -9.08
C LEU A 170 -8.65 -3.83 -9.58
N LEU A 171 -9.37 -2.84 -10.07
CA LEU A 171 -10.77 -2.94 -10.45
C LEU A 171 -11.00 -2.52 -11.91
N PRO A 172 -11.89 -3.23 -12.65
CA PRO A 172 -12.28 -2.83 -14.00
C PRO A 172 -13.40 -1.78 -13.97
N ILE A 173 -13.21 -0.67 -14.66
CA ILE A 173 -14.27 0.33 -14.87
C ILE A 173 -15.11 -0.06 -16.10
N ARG A 174 -16.39 -0.34 -15.88
CA ARG A 174 -17.33 -0.76 -16.94
C ARG A 174 -18.34 0.33 -17.25
N GLU A 175 -19.63 0.15 -16.93
CA GLU A 175 -20.70 1.11 -17.26
C GLU A 175 -20.87 2.18 -16.21
N GLU A 176 -20.89 1.77 -14.96
CA GLU A 176 -21.00 2.62 -13.78
C GLU A 176 -19.90 2.23 -12.79
N PHE A 177 -19.30 3.22 -12.16
CA PHE A 177 -18.26 3.02 -11.16
C PHE A 177 -18.19 4.23 -10.25
N TYR A 178 -18.13 4.00 -8.95
CA TYR A 178 -17.80 5.01 -7.96
C TYR A 178 -16.99 4.40 -6.84
N GLN A 179 -15.87 5.01 -6.54
CA GLN A 179 -15.03 4.69 -5.39
C GLN A 179 -14.52 6.00 -4.80
N LYS A 180 -14.83 6.26 -3.53
CA LYS A 180 -14.38 7.49 -2.84
C LYS A 180 -12.88 7.51 -2.65
N ASN A 181 -12.29 6.35 -2.37
CA ASN A 181 -10.86 6.16 -2.16
C ASN A 181 -10.32 7.09 -1.07
N PHE A 182 -10.97 7.08 0.10
CA PHE A 182 -10.62 7.91 1.25
C PHE A 182 -9.42 7.33 2.00
N MET A 183 -8.41 8.16 2.27
CA MET A 183 -7.15 7.74 2.89
C MET A 183 -7.15 7.85 4.42
N GLY A 184 -8.24 8.26 5.03
CA GLY A 184 -8.43 8.22 6.48
C GLY A 184 -9.12 6.95 6.94
N MET A 185 -9.50 6.90 8.21
CA MET A 185 -10.32 5.82 8.76
C MET A 185 -11.73 5.86 8.17
N ASN A 186 -12.15 4.79 7.48
CA ASN A 186 -13.47 4.69 6.83
C ASN A 186 -14.58 4.35 7.83
N ASP A 187 -14.27 3.48 8.77
CA ASP A 187 -15.11 3.04 9.88
C ASP A 187 -14.24 2.77 11.10
N SER A 188 -14.71 1.99 12.06
CA SER A 188 -13.99 1.76 13.31
C SER A 188 -12.78 0.83 13.20
N ALA A 189 -12.54 0.20 12.06
CA ALA A 189 -11.45 -0.77 11.90
C ALA A 189 -10.62 -0.58 10.63
N TYR A 190 -11.16 0.03 9.57
CA TYR A 190 -10.54 0.08 8.25
C TYR A 190 -10.16 1.49 7.84
N GLY A 191 -9.00 1.65 7.21
CA GLY A 191 -8.58 2.95 6.71
C GLY A 191 -7.19 2.95 6.10
N GLY A 192 -6.74 4.14 5.68
CA GLY A 192 -5.43 4.34 5.09
C GLY A 192 -5.23 3.67 3.73
N GLY A 193 -3.97 3.44 3.39
CA GLY A 193 -3.58 2.78 2.15
C GLY A 193 -2.48 3.51 1.39
N VAL A 194 -2.60 3.56 0.05
CA VAL A 194 -1.66 4.20 -0.87
C VAL A 194 -2.37 5.37 -1.56
N PRO A 195 -1.98 6.64 -1.30
CA PRO A 195 -2.70 7.82 -1.79
C PRO A 195 -2.39 8.13 -3.26
N VAL A 196 -2.65 7.14 -4.11
CA VAL A 196 -2.51 7.19 -5.56
C VAL A 196 -3.73 6.58 -6.21
N THR A 197 -4.20 7.19 -7.28
CA THR A 197 -5.19 6.60 -8.17
C THR A 197 -4.61 6.51 -9.58
N CYS A 198 -4.73 5.35 -10.19
CA CYS A 198 -4.32 5.10 -11.55
C CYS A 198 -5.52 4.70 -12.41
N LEU A 199 -5.57 5.23 -13.63
CA LEU A 199 -6.46 4.74 -14.69
C LEU A 199 -5.60 4.31 -15.88
N TRP A 200 -5.80 3.11 -16.41
CA TRP A 200 -5.09 2.69 -17.63
C TRP A 200 -5.97 1.96 -18.62
N ARG A 201 -5.66 2.17 -19.88
CA ARG A 201 -6.10 1.41 -21.02
C ARG A 201 -4.89 0.61 -21.54
N ARG A 202 -5.10 -0.20 -22.57
CA ARG A 202 -4.01 -0.99 -23.20
C ARG A 202 -2.86 -0.14 -23.75
N ASP A 203 -3.12 1.09 -24.17
CA ASP A 203 -2.15 1.96 -24.83
C ASP A 203 -1.52 3.01 -23.93
N ALA A 204 -2.27 3.53 -22.94
CA ALA A 204 -1.77 4.55 -22.03
C ALA A 204 -2.56 4.59 -20.70
N GLY A 205 -1.91 5.08 -19.66
CA GLY A 205 -2.50 5.36 -18.35
C GLY A 205 -2.19 6.77 -17.85
N LEU A 206 -3.00 7.22 -16.90
CA LEU A 206 -2.81 8.41 -16.09
C LEU A 206 -2.81 8.02 -14.62
N ALA A 207 -1.95 8.65 -13.83
CA ALA A 207 -1.96 8.54 -12.38
C ALA A 207 -1.93 9.91 -11.75
N ILE A 208 -2.59 10.04 -10.60
CA ILE A 208 -2.56 11.19 -9.71
C ILE A 208 -2.35 10.74 -8.27
N GLY A 209 -1.85 11.63 -7.42
CA GLY A 209 -1.70 11.38 -5.99
C GLY A 209 -1.00 12.54 -5.31
N HIS A 210 -0.80 12.45 -3.99
CA HIS A 210 -0.04 13.46 -3.27
C HIS A 210 1.34 12.95 -2.81
N LEU A 211 2.23 13.90 -2.51
CA LEU A 211 3.62 13.66 -2.13
C LEU A 211 3.94 14.19 -0.72
N GLU A 212 2.92 14.33 0.12
CA GLU A 212 3.18 14.68 1.53
C GLU A 212 3.91 13.52 2.21
N PRO A 213 4.91 13.80 3.06
CA PRO A 213 5.75 12.77 3.68
C PRO A 213 5.06 11.98 4.80
N VAL A 214 3.83 12.36 5.15
CA VAL A 214 3.02 11.74 6.20
C VAL A 214 1.57 11.55 5.73
N PRO A 215 0.81 10.63 6.33
CA PRO A 215 -0.60 10.42 5.97
C PRO A 215 -1.42 11.70 6.06
N GLN A 216 -2.38 11.85 5.14
CA GLN A 216 -3.28 12.98 5.07
C GLN A 216 -4.72 12.49 4.90
N LEU A 217 -5.67 13.20 5.52
CA LEU A 217 -7.10 12.94 5.32
C LEU A 217 -7.54 13.54 3.98
N VAL A 218 -7.41 12.75 2.92
CA VAL A 218 -7.84 13.10 1.56
C VAL A 218 -8.64 11.98 0.94
N SER A 219 -9.41 12.29 -0.10
CA SER A 219 -10.03 11.30 -0.98
C SER A 219 -9.45 11.40 -2.38
N LEU A 220 -9.37 10.27 -3.08
CA LEU A 220 -8.99 10.21 -4.49
C LEU A 220 -10.13 9.58 -5.31
N PRO A 221 -11.30 10.24 -5.41
CA PRO A 221 -12.48 9.65 -6.02
C PRO A 221 -12.26 9.31 -7.48
N VAL A 222 -12.78 8.14 -7.86
CA VAL A 222 -12.93 7.70 -9.25
C VAL A 222 -14.41 7.53 -9.53
N GLU A 223 -14.93 8.24 -10.51
CA GLU A 223 -16.34 8.19 -10.87
C GLU A 223 -16.53 8.01 -12.37
N LYS A 224 -17.37 7.06 -12.75
CA LYS A 224 -17.96 6.96 -14.09
C LYS A 224 -19.45 6.75 -13.95
N LYS A 225 -20.23 7.74 -14.38
CA LYS A 225 -21.70 7.64 -14.37
C LYS A 225 -22.20 6.80 -15.53
N ALA A 226 -23.30 6.11 -15.31
CA ALA A 226 -23.95 5.31 -16.34
C ALA A 226 -24.33 6.20 -17.55
N GLY A 227 -23.99 5.72 -18.75
CA GLY A 227 -24.26 6.43 -20.00
C GLY A 227 -23.34 7.62 -20.31
N GLU A 228 -22.45 8.03 -19.39
CA GLU A 228 -21.45 9.06 -19.69
C GLU A 228 -20.24 8.47 -20.44
N SER A 229 -19.63 9.28 -21.29
CA SER A 229 -18.45 8.91 -22.08
C SER A 229 -17.12 9.23 -21.36
N LYS A 230 -17.17 9.70 -20.12
CA LYS A 230 -16.02 10.14 -19.35
C LYS A 230 -16.00 9.47 -17.97
N ALA A 231 -14.79 9.26 -17.46
CA ALA A 231 -14.53 8.99 -16.04
C ALA A 231 -13.79 10.19 -15.43
N THR A 232 -14.09 10.52 -14.19
CA THR A 232 -13.44 11.61 -13.46
C THR A 232 -12.54 11.02 -12.37
N ILE A 233 -11.33 11.56 -12.25
CA ILE A 233 -10.43 11.35 -11.11
C ILE A 233 -10.06 12.69 -10.52
N SER A 234 -9.82 12.75 -9.22
CA SER A 234 -9.36 13.96 -8.52
C SER A 234 -8.74 13.61 -7.16
N LEU A 235 -8.07 14.58 -6.56
CA LEU A 235 -7.63 14.56 -5.17
C LEU A 235 -8.38 15.64 -4.40
N VAL A 236 -9.06 15.26 -3.33
CA VAL A 236 -9.97 16.14 -2.56
C VAL A 236 -9.56 16.18 -1.10
N LYS A 237 -9.36 17.36 -0.55
CA LYS A 237 -9.26 17.64 0.88
C LYS A 237 -10.54 18.31 1.35
N GLU A 238 -11.27 17.66 2.24
CA GLU A 238 -12.34 18.25 3.03
C GLU A 238 -11.76 18.54 4.42
N PHE A 239 -11.90 19.75 4.93
CA PHE A 239 -11.46 20.09 6.27
C PHE A 239 -12.47 19.57 7.30
N LEU A 240 -11.97 18.99 8.40
CA LEU A 240 -12.81 18.53 9.52
C LEU A 240 -13.64 19.67 10.13
N THR A 241 -13.05 20.86 10.12
CA THR A 241 -13.71 22.11 10.49
C THR A 241 -13.27 23.16 9.47
N PRO A 242 -14.20 23.97 8.92
CA PRO A 242 -13.83 25.01 7.97
C PRO A 242 -12.74 25.95 8.50
N VAL A 243 -11.76 26.26 7.66
CA VAL A 243 -10.60 27.07 8.02
C VAL A 243 -10.90 28.54 7.76
N ALA A 244 -10.77 29.37 8.77
CA ALA A 244 -10.87 30.82 8.59
C ALA A 244 -9.63 31.36 7.86
N LEU A 245 -9.83 32.02 6.72
CA LEU A 245 -8.77 32.63 5.92
C LEU A 245 -8.94 34.15 5.95
N GLU A 246 -8.08 34.84 6.68
CA GLU A 246 -8.10 36.29 6.82
C GLU A 246 -7.84 36.99 5.48
N ASP A 247 -8.27 38.25 5.34
CA ASP A 247 -7.96 39.02 4.15
C ASP A 247 -6.45 39.19 3.97
N GLY A 248 -5.97 38.93 2.75
CA GLY A 248 -4.55 38.88 2.42
C GLY A 248 -3.83 37.57 2.82
N ALA A 249 -4.46 36.70 3.58
CA ALA A 249 -3.88 35.40 3.92
C ALA A 249 -3.99 34.39 2.76
N SER A 250 -3.12 33.39 2.76
CA SER A 250 -3.08 32.37 1.73
C SER A 250 -3.17 30.97 2.34
N LEU A 251 -3.77 30.05 1.58
CA LEU A 251 -3.88 28.62 1.85
C LEU A 251 -3.19 27.85 0.74
N ASP A 252 -2.25 26.99 1.09
CA ASP A 252 -1.57 26.10 0.15
C ASP A 252 -2.25 24.74 0.10
N THR A 253 -2.34 24.14 -1.10
CA THR A 253 -2.72 22.75 -1.27
C THR A 253 -1.52 21.83 -0.98
N TYR A 254 -1.77 20.54 -0.84
CA TYR A 254 -0.67 19.56 -0.83
C TYR A 254 0.06 19.54 -2.17
N THR A 255 1.31 19.07 -2.12
CA THR A 255 2.07 18.78 -3.34
C THR A 255 1.48 17.52 -3.98
N THR A 256 1.02 17.65 -5.24
CA THR A 256 0.43 16.56 -6.01
C THR A 256 1.24 16.25 -7.26
N PHE A 257 0.89 15.20 -7.96
CA PHE A 257 1.50 14.87 -9.25
C PHE A 257 0.50 14.33 -10.25
N ILE A 258 0.78 14.56 -11.53
CA ILE A 258 0.15 13.89 -12.66
C ILE A 258 1.23 13.13 -13.40
N GLN A 259 0.94 11.90 -13.78
CA GLN A 259 1.84 11.06 -14.59
C GLN A 259 1.11 10.49 -15.78
N ALA A 260 1.75 10.52 -16.97
CA ALA A 260 1.37 9.68 -18.10
C ALA A 260 2.33 8.49 -18.23
N TYR A 261 1.79 7.29 -18.45
CA TYR A 261 2.59 6.07 -18.51
C TYR A 261 2.03 5.06 -19.50
N LYS A 262 2.84 4.07 -19.87
CA LYS A 262 2.45 2.93 -20.68
C LYS A 262 2.39 1.68 -19.82
N GLY A 263 1.44 0.79 -20.14
CA GLY A 263 1.18 -0.42 -19.37
C GLY A 263 0.18 -0.18 -18.24
N ASP A 264 0.17 -1.07 -17.27
CA ASP A 264 -0.70 -0.99 -16.11
C ASP A 264 -0.13 -0.14 -14.96
N CYS A 265 -0.76 -0.19 -13.79
CA CYS A 265 -0.41 0.65 -12.62
C CYS A 265 1.02 0.46 -12.10
N PHE A 266 1.70 -0.65 -12.42
CA PHE A 266 3.05 -0.91 -11.91
C PHE A 266 4.02 0.24 -12.19
N SER A 267 4.00 0.74 -13.44
CA SER A 267 4.87 1.84 -13.84
C SER A 267 4.61 3.11 -13.03
N ALA A 268 3.35 3.43 -12.77
CA ALA A 268 2.95 4.59 -11.97
C ALA A 268 3.38 4.44 -10.50
N LEU A 269 3.09 3.30 -9.89
CA LEU A 269 3.45 3.03 -8.49
C LEU A 269 4.98 2.98 -8.30
N ARG A 270 5.72 2.47 -9.26
CA ARG A 270 7.18 2.46 -9.23
C ARG A 270 7.78 3.88 -9.27
N GLN A 271 7.22 4.76 -10.10
CA GLN A 271 7.62 6.16 -10.15
C GLN A 271 7.20 6.90 -8.87
N TYR A 272 6.02 6.60 -8.35
CA TYR A 272 5.55 7.17 -7.09
C TYR A 272 6.50 6.85 -5.93
N ALA A 273 6.98 5.60 -5.82
CA ALA A 273 7.99 5.26 -4.82
C ALA A 273 9.25 6.12 -4.94
N GLY A 274 9.72 6.38 -6.18
CA GLY A 274 10.85 7.27 -6.42
C GLY A 274 10.60 8.74 -6.06
N LEU A 275 9.35 9.22 -6.20
CA LEU A 275 8.96 10.55 -5.74
C LEU A 275 8.89 10.62 -4.21
N LEU A 276 8.38 9.57 -3.56
CA LEU A 276 8.34 9.48 -2.09
C LEU A 276 9.74 9.50 -1.46
N GLU A 277 10.74 8.86 -2.10
CA GLU A 277 12.12 8.93 -1.64
C GLU A 277 12.63 10.39 -1.57
N CYS A 278 12.20 11.26 -2.49
CA CYS A 278 12.58 12.67 -2.49
C CYS A 278 12.04 13.44 -1.28
N VAL A 279 10.91 13.02 -0.72
CA VAL A 279 10.30 13.63 0.47
C VAL A 279 10.59 12.85 1.76
N GLY A 280 11.54 11.90 1.72
CA GLY A 280 12.03 11.18 2.89
C GLY A 280 11.29 9.89 3.26
N VAL A 281 10.33 9.45 2.46
CA VAL A 281 9.64 8.16 2.64
C VAL A 281 10.41 7.09 1.86
N VAL A 282 11.33 6.40 2.55
CA VAL A 282 12.28 5.45 1.95
C VAL A 282 11.91 4.02 2.35
N MET A 283 11.64 3.19 1.35
CA MET A 283 11.31 1.78 1.58
C MET A 283 12.52 0.98 2.04
N PRO A 284 12.38 0.06 3.00
CA PRO A 284 13.49 -0.69 3.55
C PRO A 284 13.98 -1.77 2.57
N GLU A 285 15.23 -2.16 2.73
CA GLU A 285 15.76 -3.42 2.23
C GLU A 285 15.63 -4.46 3.35
N SER A 286 14.92 -5.56 3.09
CA SER A 286 14.69 -6.60 4.09
C SER A 286 15.95 -7.39 4.39
N GLU A 287 16.12 -7.77 5.66
CA GLU A 287 17.15 -8.70 6.08
C GLU A 287 16.93 -10.07 5.43
N PRO A 288 18.00 -10.87 5.24
CA PRO A 288 17.87 -12.23 4.68
C PRO A 288 16.86 -13.09 5.43
N ASP A 289 16.76 -12.93 6.75
CA ASP A 289 15.87 -13.68 7.61
C ASP A 289 14.39 -13.41 7.29
N ALA A 290 14.04 -12.24 6.76
CA ALA A 290 12.67 -11.90 6.37
C ALA A 290 12.17 -12.72 5.15
N PHE A 291 13.11 -13.23 4.33
CA PHE A 291 12.81 -14.08 3.17
C PHE A 291 12.70 -15.56 3.51
N GLU A 292 12.80 -15.93 4.78
CA GLU A 292 12.73 -17.33 5.19
C GLU A 292 11.29 -17.78 5.46
N PRO A 293 10.93 -19.04 5.08
CA PRO A 293 9.59 -19.61 5.29
C PRO A 293 9.21 -19.69 6.76
N ALA A 294 7.93 -19.46 7.05
CA ALA A 294 7.38 -19.41 8.39
C ALA A 294 6.26 -20.44 8.62
N TRP A 295 6.29 -21.08 9.78
CA TRP A 295 5.15 -21.82 10.34
C TRP A 295 4.52 -20.99 11.44
N CYS A 296 3.19 -20.93 11.46
CA CYS A 296 2.42 -20.18 12.44
C CYS A 296 1.57 -21.13 13.29
N ALA A 297 1.55 -20.94 14.59
CA ALA A 297 0.77 -21.73 15.52
C ALA A 297 -0.76 -21.50 15.43
N TRP A 298 -1.21 -20.52 14.62
CA TRP A 298 -2.64 -20.22 14.42
C TRP A 298 -3.50 -21.41 13.96
N GLY A 299 -2.90 -22.50 13.49
CA GLY A 299 -3.63 -23.73 13.25
C GLY A 299 -4.28 -24.35 14.50
N TYR A 300 -3.74 -24.03 15.68
CA TYR A 300 -4.30 -24.42 16.99
C TYR A 300 -5.25 -23.37 17.56
N GLU A 301 -5.33 -22.21 16.93
CA GLU A 301 -6.13 -21.07 17.34
C GLU A 301 -5.83 -20.58 18.78
N ARG A 302 -6.68 -19.71 19.31
CA ARG A 302 -6.47 -19.02 20.61
C ARG A 302 -6.38 -19.98 21.82
N LEU A 303 -6.87 -21.21 21.69
CA LEU A 303 -6.94 -22.15 22.81
C LEU A 303 -5.82 -23.20 22.83
N PHE A 304 -4.72 -22.94 22.12
CA PHE A 304 -3.55 -23.82 22.06
C PHE A 304 -3.00 -24.21 23.42
N THR A 305 -2.21 -25.28 23.48
CA THR A 305 -1.35 -25.61 24.62
C THR A 305 0.12 -25.53 24.20
N ILE A 306 0.99 -25.27 25.17
CA ILE A 306 2.45 -25.24 24.94
C ILE A 306 2.92 -26.59 24.34
N ASP A 307 2.38 -27.71 24.85
CA ASP A 307 2.76 -29.05 24.38
C ASP A 307 2.35 -29.29 22.93
N GLU A 308 1.25 -28.75 22.44
CA GLU A 308 0.83 -28.82 21.03
C GLU A 308 1.81 -28.07 20.15
N ILE A 309 2.19 -26.84 20.52
CA ILE A 309 3.15 -26.04 19.77
C ILE A 309 4.52 -26.72 19.79
N VAL A 310 5.07 -27.01 20.98
CA VAL A 310 6.39 -27.63 21.11
C VAL A 310 6.45 -29.00 20.43
N GLY A 311 5.37 -29.78 20.49
CA GLY A 311 5.25 -31.07 19.82
C GLY A 311 5.28 -30.99 18.29
N THR A 312 4.91 -29.83 17.70
CA THR A 312 4.93 -29.60 16.25
C THR A 312 6.30 -29.17 15.73
N LEU A 313 7.13 -28.49 16.55
CA LEU A 313 8.41 -27.90 16.14
C LEU A 313 9.38 -28.88 15.45
N PRO A 314 9.51 -30.15 15.86
CA PRO A 314 10.37 -31.10 15.14
C PRO A 314 9.96 -31.31 13.69
N LYS A 315 8.64 -31.32 13.41
CA LYS A 315 8.10 -31.43 12.04
C LYS A 315 8.33 -30.15 11.24
N VAL A 316 8.15 -28.99 11.87
CA VAL A 316 8.45 -27.68 11.26
C VAL A 316 9.89 -27.61 10.79
N LYS A 317 10.83 -28.03 11.65
CA LYS A 317 12.25 -28.13 11.31
C LYS A 317 12.54 -29.14 10.20
N GLU A 318 11.95 -30.36 10.31
CA GLU A 318 12.11 -31.42 9.30
C GLU A 318 11.75 -30.94 7.91
N LEU A 319 10.68 -30.15 7.79
CA LEU A 319 10.21 -29.60 6.53
C LEU A 319 11.09 -28.44 5.99
N GLY A 320 11.95 -27.88 6.82
CA GLY A 320 12.89 -26.85 6.39
C GLY A 320 12.43 -25.41 6.67
N PHE A 321 11.39 -25.21 7.43
CA PHE A 321 10.99 -23.87 7.93
C PHE A 321 12.09 -23.27 8.81
N LYS A 322 12.10 -21.95 8.92
CA LYS A 322 13.09 -21.20 9.70
C LYS A 322 12.46 -20.41 10.84
N TRP A 323 11.17 -20.08 10.72
CA TRP A 323 10.42 -19.32 11.71
C TRP A 323 9.30 -20.15 12.30
N ALA A 324 9.06 -19.95 13.60
CA ALA A 324 7.88 -20.42 14.31
C ALA A 324 7.21 -19.23 15.00
N THR A 325 6.01 -18.87 14.55
CA THR A 325 5.23 -17.75 15.06
C THR A 325 4.26 -18.25 16.13
N LEU A 326 4.34 -17.69 17.35
CA LEU A 326 3.27 -17.77 18.32
C LEU A 326 2.22 -16.72 17.96
N ASP A 327 1.02 -17.16 17.63
CA ASP A 327 -0.07 -16.28 17.22
C ASP A 327 -0.95 -15.87 18.41
N ASP A 328 -2.08 -15.21 18.15
CA ASP A 328 -3.07 -14.71 19.11
C ASP A 328 -3.50 -15.77 20.13
N GLY A 329 -3.76 -15.34 21.37
CA GLY A 329 -4.29 -16.15 22.45
C GLY A 329 -3.32 -16.39 23.62
N TYR A 330 -2.11 -15.88 23.57
CA TYR A 330 -1.17 -15.96 24.69
C TYR A 330 -1.47 -14.91 25.78
N GLN A 331 -2.05 -13.79 25.39
CA GLN A 331 -2.37 -12.64 26.24
C GLN A 331 -3.70 -12.83 27.00
N ILE A 332 -3.86 -12.02 28.06
CA ILE A 332 -5.12 -11.94 28.82
C ILE A 332 -6.15 -11.12 28.03
N ALA A 333 -5.71 -9.99 27.49
CA ALA A 333 -6.51 -9.03 26.74
C ALA A 333 -5.58 -8.14 25.89
N GLU A 334 -6.09 -7.57 24.82
CA GLU A 334 -5.48 -6.46 24.13
C GLU A 334 -5.36 -5.28 25.13
N GLY A 335 -4.18 -4.66 25.19
CA GLY A 335 -3.89 -3.62 26.17
C GLY A 335 -3.30 -4.10 27.49
N ASP A 336 -3.35 -5.39 27.83
CA ASP A 336 -2.65 -5.93 28.99
C ASP A 336 -1.38 -6.70 28.60
N TRP A 337 -1.41 -7.46 27.52
CA TRP A 337 -0.28 -8.27 27.02
C TRP A 337 0.44 -9.08 28.08
N ASP A 338 -0.21 -9.28 29.25
CA ASP A 338 0.21 -10.22 30.27
C ASP A 338 -0.25 -11.63 29.88
N LEU A 339 0.51 -12.62 30.30
CA LEU A 339 0.28 -14.01 29.89
C LEU A 339 -0.99 -14.59 30.50
N ASN A 340 -1.77 -15.26 29.68
CA ASN A 340 -2.96 -16.00 30.10
C ASN A 340 -2.53 -17.19 30.98
N THR A 341 -2.95 -17.20 32.23
CA THR A 341 -2.52 -18.19 33.24
C THR A 341 -3.02 -19.60 32.97
N ASP A 342 -4.09 -19.78 32.16
CA ASP A 342 -4.57 -21.10 31.78
C ASP A 342 -3.62 -21.78 30.78
N ARG A 343 -2.93 -21.00 29.97
CA ARG A 343 -1.95 -21.50 28.96
C ARG A 343 -0.52 -21.44 29.52
N PHE A 344 -0.22 -20.42 30.30
CA PHE A 344 1.10 -20.17 30.87
C PHE A 344 1.03 -20.16 32.42
N PRO A 345 0.74 -21.31 33.05
CA PRO A 345 0.52 -21.38 34.51
C PRO A 345 1.76 -20.99 35.33
N ARG A 346 2.96 -21.05 34.78
CA ARG A 346 4.21 -20.57 35.42
C ARG A 346 4.61 -19.18 34.92
N GLY A 347 3.71 -18.47 34.17
CA GLY A 347 3.95 -17.14 33.65
C GLY A 347 5.16 -17.09 32.71
N ASP A 348 6.02 -16.10 32.90
CA ASP A 348 7.21 -15.83 32.06
C ASP A 348 8.11 -17.05 31.88
N ALA A 349 8.16 -17.96 32.87
CA ALA A 349 8.94 -19.19 32.77
C ALA A 349 8.40 -20.15 31.70
N ASP A 350 7.09 -20.19 31.46
CA ASP A 350 6.47 -21.00 30.42
C ASP A 350 6.70 -20.38 29.03
N MET A 351 6.57 -19.06 28.91
CA MET A 351 6.85 -18.36 27.68
C MET A 351 8.30 -18.56 27.27
N LYS A 352 9.23 -18.36 28.19
CA LYS A 352 10.65 -18.58 27.96
C LYS A 352 10.96 -20.04 27.58
N TYR A 353 10.36 -20.99 28.28
CA TYR A 353 10.51 -22.43 27.95
C TYR A 353 10.10 -22.72 26.50
N MET A 354 8.97 -22.16 26.04
CA MET A 354 8.49 -22.36 24.68
C MET A 354 9.47 -21.74 23.65
N VAL A 355 9.93 -20.51 23.87
CA VAL A 355 10.93 -19.85 23.00
C VAL A 355 12.25 -20.64 23.00
N ASP A 356 12.73 -21.10 24.16
CA ASP A 356 13.93 -21.94 24.24
C ASP A 356 13.75 -23.23 23.42
N LYS A 357 12.55 -23.83 23.40
CA LYS A 357 12.24 -25.01 22.57
C LYS A 357 12.25 -24.72 21.06
N ILE A 358 11.77 -23.53 20.66
CA ILE A 358 11.89 -23.07 19.27
C ILE A 358 13.36 -22.98 18.88
N HIS A 359 14.19 -22.35 19.71
CA HIS A 359 15.63 -22.22 19.49
C HIS A 359 16.37 -23.56 19.51
N GLU A 360 16.02 -24.49 20.41
CA GLU A 360 16.59 -25.87 20.44
C GLU A 360 16.33 -26.62 19.13
N CYS A 361 15.20 -26.34 18.46
CA CYS A 361 14.92 -26.86 17.13
C CYS A 361 15.72 -26.14 16.03
N GLY A 362 16.47 -25.06 16.34
CA GLY A 362 17.18 -24.23 15.36
C GLY A 362 16.26 -23.38 14.50
N LEU A 363 15.10 -23.03 15.05
CA LEU A 363 14.13 -22.10 14.48
C LEU A 363 14.27 -20.73 15.14
N LYS A 364 13.80 -19.68 14.48
CA LYS A 364 13.64 -18.34 15.04
C LYS A 364 12.24 -18.19 15.59
N ALA A 365 12.09 -17.46 16.69
CA ALA A 365 10.81 -17.22 17.34
C ALA A 365 10.22 -15.87 16.91
N ASP A 366 8.95 -15.87 16.49
CA ASP A 366 8.19 -14.72 16.08
C ASP A 366 6.91 -14.61 16.92
N LEU A 367 6.51 -13.39 17.31
CA LEU A 367 5.37 -13.16 18.18
C LEU A 367 4.31 -12.30 17.50
N TRP A 368 3.09 -12.79 17.45
CA TRP A 368 1.92 -12.02 17.08
C TRP A 368 1.63 -10.94 18.12
N TRP A 369 1.24 -9.76 17.68
CA TRP A 369 0.88 -8.64 18.52
C TRP A 369 0.00 -7.63 17.76
N ALA A 370 -1.07 -7.14 18.40
CA ALA A 370 -1.95 -6.10 17.89
C ALA A 370 -1.68 -4.76 18.60
N PRO A 371 -0.70 -3.95 18.15
CA PRO A 371 -0.39 -2.68 18.78
C PRO A 371 -1.54 -1.67 18.63
N MET A 372 -1.60 -0.67 19.52
CA MET A 372 -2.62 0.39 19.57
C MET A 372 -4.06 -0.07 19.92
N ALA A 373 -4.29 -1.37 20.15
CA ALA A 373 -5.57 -1.88 20.60
C ALA A 373 -5.56 -2.06 22.13
N ALA A 374 -6.63 -1.65 22.81
CA ALA A 374 -6.80 -1.88 24.23
C ALA A 374 -8.26 -2.15 24.57
N ASP A 375 -8.51 -3.29 25.25
CA ASP A 375 -9.84 -3.69 25.67
C ASP A 375 -10.37 -2.78 26.79
N PRO A 376 -11.68 -2.49 26.80
CA PRO A 376 -12.33 -1.78 27.88
C PRO A 376 -12.04 -2.45 29.24
N GLY A 377 -11.45 -1.70 30.18
CA GLY A 377 -11.12 -2.19 31.52
C GLY A 377 -9.78 -2.93 31.62
N SER A 378 -8.99 -2.99 30.56
CA SER A 378 -7.59 -3.43 30.61
C SER A 378 -6.81 -2.61 31.64
N LYS A 379 -5.80 -3.23 32.22
CA LYS A 379 -4.97 -2.60 33.28
C LYS A 379 -4.34 -1.30 32.76
N PHE A 380 -3.82 -1.30 31.53
CA PHE A 380 -3.23 -0.12 30.93
C PHE A 380 -4.23 1.07 30.90
N LEU A 381 -5.48 0.83 30.47
CA LEU A 381 -6.50 1.88 30.40
C LEU A 381 -6.99 2.35 31.77
N VAL A 382 -6.99 1.45 32.77
CA VAL A 382 -7.31 1.85 34.17
C VAL A 382 -6.22 2.78 34.72
N GLU A 383 -4.96 2.55 34.37
CA GLU A 383 -3.83 3.36 34.84
C GLU A 383 -3.67 4.65 33.98
N HIS A 384 -4.05 4.61 32.68
CA HIS A 384 -3.88 5.70 31.71
C HIS A 384 -5.17 5.96 30.92
N PRO A 385 -6.25 6.45 31.57
CA PRO A 385 -7.54 6.66 30.91
C PRO A 385 -7.50 7.73 29.81
N ASP A 386 -6.53 8.64 29.88
CA ASP A 386 -6.34 9.70 28.87
C ASP A 386 -5.59 9.23 27.61
N ALA A 387 -5.15 7.96 27.55
CA ALA A 387 -4.39 7.41 26.42
C ALA A 387 -5.23 7.11 25.16
N LEU A 388 -6.54 7.28 25.23
CA LEU A 388 -7.49 6.91 24.16
C LEU A 388 -7.67 8.02 23.14
N ILE A 389 -7.84 7.61 21.87
CA ILE A 389 -8.41 8.48 20.84
C ILE A 389 -9.90 8.65 21.12
N LEU A 390 -10.39 9.90 21.16
CA LEU A 390 -11.78 10.23 21.41
C LEU A 390 -12.42 10.86 20.16
N ASP A 391 -13.74 10.62 19.99
CA ASP A 391 -14.55 11.31 19.01
C ASP A 391 -14.94 12.73 19.48
N GLN A 392 -15.71 13.45 18.67
CA GLN A 392 -16.18 14.81 18.98
C GLN A 392 -17.12 14.86 20.19
N GLU A 393 -17.79 13.77 20.53
CA GLU A 393 -18.66 13.62 21.69
C GLU A 393 -17.89 13.18 22.95
N GLY A 394 -16.57 12.95 22.84
CA GLY A 394 -15.70 12.49 23.93
C GLY A 394 -15.82 11.00 24.23
N LYS A 395 -16.27 10.20 23.27
CA LYS A 395 -16.33 8.74 23.40
C LYS A 395 -15.07 8.10 22.81
N PRO A 396 -14.58 6.99 23.38
CA PRO A 396 -13.51 6.21 22.78
C PRO A 396 -13.84 5.77 21.35
N ARG A 397 -12.85 5.81 20.47
CA ARG A 397 -12.98 5.26 19.12
C ARG A 397 -12.78 3.76 19.16
N ASP A 398 -13.77 3.04 18.60
CA ASP A 398 -13.80 1.57 18.58
C ASP A 398 -12.85 0.98 17.53
N ILE A 399 -12.34 -0.21 17.87
CA ILE A 399 -11.78 -1.18 16.93
C ILE A 399 -12.70 -2.39 16.99
N ASP A 400 -13.71 -2.46 16.12
CA ASP A 400 -14.80 -3.43 16.15
C ASP A 400 -14.35 -4.88 16.19
N TRP A 401 -13.26 -5.18 15.48
CA TRP A 401 -12.79 -6.54 15.24
C TRP A 401 -12.41 -7.27 16.53
N TRP A 402 -11.92 -6.52 17.56
CA TRP A 402 -11.49 -7.09 18.83
C TRP A 402 -12.28 -6.58 20.04
N ASP A 403 -13.38 -5.85 19.83
CA ASP A 403 -14.09 -5.14 20.91
C ASP A 403 -13.17 -4.20 21.70
N SER A 404 -12.12 -3.68 21.06
CA SER A 404 -11.09 -2.83 21.67
C SER A 404 -11.28 -1.36 21.31
N TRP A 405 -10.50 -0.49 21.95
CA TRP A 405 -10.44 0.94 21.67
C TRP A 405 -9.07 1.34 21.15
N PHE A 406 -9.04 2.42 20.33
CA PHE A 406 -7.80 2.99 19.79
C PHE A 406 -7.00 3.71 20.89
N LEU A 407 -5.74 3.30 21.08
CA LEU A 407 -4.73 4.09 21.79
C LEU A 407 -4.14 5.15 20.86
N SER A 408 -3.90 6.35 21.40
CA SER A 408 -3.26 7.43 20.64
C SER A 408 -1.78 7.12 20.35
N PRO A 409 -1.34 7.14 19.09
CA PRO A 409 0.06 6.91 18.73
C PRO A 409 1.00 8.06 19.13
N VAL A 410 0.47 9.14 19.71
CA VAL A 410 1.25 10.30 20.19
C VAL A 410 1.24 10.46 21.69
N ASP A 411 0.42 9.70 22.42
CA ASP A 411 0.43 9.73 23.90
C ASP A 411 1.73 9.12 24.43
N GLN A 412 2.39 9.84 25.36
CA GLN A 412 3.70 9.42 25.85
C GLN A 412 3.64 8.12 26.66
N ASN A 413 2.53 7.85 27.40
CA ASN A 413 2.39 6.61 28.15
C ASN A 413 2.23 5.42 27.18
N VAL A 414 1.51 5.60 26.06
CA VAL A 414 1.38 4.59 24.99
C VAL A 414 2.74 4.31 24.37
N LEU A 415 3.52 5.35 24.06
CA LEU A 415 4.85 5.18 23.46
C LEU A 415 5.82 4.48 24.42
N ASP A 416 5.87 4.88 25.68
CA ASP A 416 6.74 4.28 26.70
C ASP A 416 6.34 2.82 26.97
N TRP A 417 5.06 2.55 27.07
CA TRP A 417 4.52 1.20 27.26
C TRP A 417 4.82 0.29 26.06
N THR A 418 4.57 0.77 24.83
CA THR A 418 4.89 0.06 23.59
C THR A 418 6.36 -0.32 23.51
N LYS A 419 7.25 0.63 23.81
CA LYS A 419 8.69 0.38 23.88
C LYS A 419 9.02 -0.70 24.91
N GLY A 420 8.44 -0.61 26.12
CA GLY A 420 8.62 -1.60 27.19
C GLY A 420 8.15 -3.00 26.79
N LEU A 421 7.07 -3.11 25.99
CA LEU A 421 6.59 -4.40 25.46
C LEU A 421 7.60 -5.00 24.48
N VAL A 422 8.12 -4.21 23.53
CA VAL A 422 9.16 -4.67 22.60
C VAL A 422 10.39 -5.14 23.37
N GLU A 423 10.85 -4.38 24.37
CA GLU A 423 11.97 -4.74 25.25
C GLU A 423 11.71 -6.04 26.02
N LYS A 424 10.48 -6.24 26.54
CA LYS A 424 10.07 -7.46 27.24
C LYS A 424 10.08 -8.67 26.29
N PHE A 425 9.40 -8.55 25.14
CA PHE A 425 9.21 -9.66 24.21
C PHE A 425 10.54 -10.12 23.59
N MET A 426 11.39 -9.19 23.16
CA MET A 426 12.67 -9.53 22.56
C MET A 426 13.78 -9.73 23.62
N GLY A 427 13.91 -8.81 24.57
CA GLY A 427 15.02 -8.82 25.54
C GLY A 427 14.85 -9.83 26.64
N VAL A 428 13.62 -10.10 27.10
CA VAL A 428 13.34 -11.03 28.20
C VAL A 428 12.93 -12.41 27.69
N TYR A 429 11.99 -12.49 26.73
CA TYR A 429 11.50 -13.78 26.23
C TYR A 429 12.40 -14.35 25.13
N GLY A 430 13.09 -13.51 24.35
CA GLY A 430 14.03 -13.92 23.34
C GLY A 430 13.43 -14.09 21.93
N TYR A 431 12.29 -13.42 21.64
CA TYR A 431 11.78 -13.38 20.26
C TYR A 431 12.71 -12.60 19.34
N GLU A 432 12.81 -13.01 18.07
CA GLU A 432 13.60 -12.35 17.04
C GLU A 432 12.75 -11.56 16.04
N GLY A 433 11.42 -11.68 16.11
CA GLY A 433 10.51 -10.97 15.22
C GLY A 433 9.13 -10.75 15.81
N PHE A 434 8.35 -9.93 15.08
CA PHE A 434 6.95 -9.64 15.38
C PHE A 434 6.08 -9.82 14.14
N LYS A 435 4.92 -10.46 14.31
CA LYS A 435 3.76 -10.35 13.42
C LYS A 435 2.83 -9.28 14.00
N LEU A 436 2.96 -8.03 13.51
CA LEU A 436 2.03 -6.96 13.85
C LEU A 436 0.74 -7.17 13.07
N ASP A 437 -0.39 -7.23 13.76
CA ASP A 437 -1.67 -7.60 13.14
C ASP A 437 -2.79 -6.61 13.47
N GLY A 438 -3.68 -6.40 12.50
CA GLY A 438 -4.92 -5.64 12.65
C GLY A 438 -5.23 -4.65 11.54
N GLN A 439 -6.49 -4.58 11.15
CA GLN A 439 -7.01 -3.63 10.16
C GLN A 439 -6.75 -2.18 10.59
N HIS A 440 -6.88 -1.92 11.88
CA HIS A 440 -6.72 -0.61 12.51
C HIS A 440 -5.30 -0.02 12.40
N MET A 441 -4.32 -0.81 11.97
CA MET A 441 -2.92 -0.36 11.88
C MET A 441 -2.64 0.56 10.68
N ASN A 442 -3.52 0.61 9.68
CA ASN A 442 -3.27 1.40 8.46
C ASN A 442 -3.55 2.89 8.63
N ALA A 443 -4.48 3.25 9.50
CA ALA A 443 -4.85 4.62 9.81
C ALA A 443 -5.44 4.69 11.22
N VAL A 444 -5.41 5.87 11.80
CA VAL A 444 -6.16 6.18 13.02
C VAL A 444 -7.18 7.27 12.73
N PRO A 445 -8.30 7.31 13.44
CA PRO A 445 -9.26 8.41 13.31
C PRO A 445 -8.69 9.72 13.87
N PRO A 446 -9.26 10.88 13.50
CA PRO A 446 -8.95 12.15 14.15
C PRO A 446 -9.22 12.07 15.66
N ASP A 447 -8.34 12.67 16.44
CA ASP A 447 -8.40 12.67 17.90
C ASP A 447 -8.89 14.00 18.48
N TYR A 448 -10.01 13.95 19.21
CA TYR A 448 -10.59 15.10 19.89
C TYR A 448 -10.37 15.04 21.41
N ASN A 449 -9.46 14.18 21.88
CA ASN A 449 -9.13 14.08 23.30
C ASN A 449 -8.49 15.40 23.81
N PRO A 450 -9.09 16.08 24.78
CA PRO A 450 -8.55 17.34 25.30
C PRO A 450 -7.19 17.19 25.99
N ALA A 451 -6.81 15.97 26.37
CA ALA A 451 -5.49 15.69 26.96
C ALA A 451 -4.36 15.68 25.90
N HIS A 452 -4.67 15.54 24.62
CA HIS A 452 -3.68 15.44 23.55
C HIS A 452 -3.54 16.76 22.79
N HIS A 453 -4.18 16.87 21.62
CA HIS A 453 -4.01 17.98 20.68
C HIS A 453 -5.36 18.53 20.21
N PRO A 454 -6.19 19.12 21.09
CA PRO A 454 -7.55 19.52 20.74
C PRO A 454 -7.61 20.57 19.61
N ASP A 455 -6.54 21.35 19.42
CA ASP A 455 -6.45 22.33 18.32
C ASP A 455 -6.00 21.73 17.00
N ASP A 456 -5.60 20.43 16.96
CA ASP A 456 -5.10 19.73 15.78
C ASP A 456 -5.51 18.25 15.80
N PRO A 457 -6.79 17.94 15.60
CA PRO A 457 -7.28 16.55 15.65
C PRO A 457 -6.67 15.59 14.62
N GLU A 458 -6.07 16.11 13.53
CA GLU A 458 -5.40 15.31 12.51
C GLU A 458 -3.96 14.92 12.89
N LYS A 459 -3.44 15.34 14.06
CA LYS A 459 -2.05 15.07 14.44
C LYS A 459 -1.76 13.58 14.58
N ASP A 460 -2.63 12.82 15.20
CA ASP A 460 -2.49 11.37 15.38
C ASP A 460 -2.41 10.65 14.05
N VAL A 461 -3.21 11.09 13.07
CA VAL A 461 -3.17 10.56 11.70
C VAL A 461 -1.79 10.76 11.08
N ARG A 462 -1.20 11.96 11.21
CA ARG A 462 0.10 12.28 10.61
C ARG A 462 1.27 11.62 11.33
N GLU A 463 1.14 11.36 12.63
CA GLU A 463 2.21 10.81 13.47
C GLU A 463 2.19 9.26 13.53
N LEU A 464 1.16 8.60 13.00
CA LEU A 464 1.06 7.14 13.01
C LEU A 464 2.35 6.43 12.52
N PRO A 465 3.03 6.86 11.45
CA PRO A 465 4.26 6.21 11.01
C PRO A 465 5.38 6.25 12.06
N ASN A 466 5.42 7.28 12.92
CA ASN A 466 6.41 7.39 13.99
C ASN A 466 6.19 6.35 15.10
N PHE A 467 4.96 5.90 15.30
CA PHE A 467 4.64 4.79 16.20
C PHE A 467 5.25 3.47 15.68
N PHE A 468 5.10 3.16 14.38
CA PHE A 468 5.75 2.00 13.76
C PHE A 468 7.27 2.13 13.78
N LYS A 469 7.79 3.34 13.57
CA LYS A 469 9.22 3.63 13.70
C LYS A 469 9.74 3.29 15.10
N LEU A 470 9.02 3.64 16.14
CA LEU A 470 9.38 3.30 17.52
C LEU A 470 9.52 1.78 17.70
N ILE A 471 8.53 1.01 17.26
CA ILE A 471 8.56 -0.46 17.35
C ILE A 471 9.79 -1.01 16.56
N TYR A 472 9.93 -0.60 15.31
CA TYR A 472 10.98 -1.08 14.41
C TYR A 472 12.39 -0.75 14.93
N GLU A 473 12.64 0.51 15.31
CA GLU A 473 13.94 0.94 15.81
C GLU A 473 14.27 0.31 17.18
N THR A 474 13.27 0.15 18.06
CA THR A 474 13.48 -0.54 19.36
C THR A 474 13.83 -2.01 19.12
N ALA A 475 13.08 -2.72 18.28
CA ALA A 475 13.36 -4.11 17.93
C ALA A 475 14.76 -4.28 17.36
N ARG A 476 15.14 -3.42 16.40
CA ARG A 476 16.45 -3.47 15.74
C ARG A 476 17.61 -3.01 16.64
N SER A 477 17.34 -2.23 17.68
CA SER A 477 18.36 -1.89 18.68
C SER A 477 18.73 -3.09 19.58
N ILE A 478 17.78 -4.02 19.79
CA ILE A 478 17.98 -5.25 20.57
C ILE A 478 18.58 -6.35 19.65
N ASN A 479 17.98 -6.55 18.49
CA ASN A 479 18.47 -7.49 17.49
C ASN A 479 18.57 -6.79 16.12
N PRO A 480 19.78 -6.48 15.59
CA PRO A 480 19.95 -5.84 14.29
C PRO A 480 19.34 -6.59 13.11
N HIS A 481 19.00 -7.88 13.27
CA HIS A 481 18.36 -8.73 12.27
C HIS A 481 16.86 -8.95 12.55
N ALA A 482 16.27 -8.21 13.49
CA ALA A 482 14.85 -8.34 13.83
C ALA A 482 13.96 -8.22 12.60
N VAL A 483 12.98 -9.12 12.49
CA VAL A 483 11.96 -9.09 11.45
C VAL A 483 10.66 -8.53 12.03
N VAL A 484 10.22 -7.41 11.48
CA VAL A 484 8.93 -6.80 11.83
C VAL A 484 8.00 -7.00 10.65
N GLN A 485 7.05 -7.90 10.82
CA GLN A 485 6.07 -8.27 9.82
C GLN A 485 4.81 -7.43 9.98
N TYR A 486 4.29 -6.92 8.87
CA TYR A 486 3.10 -6.07 8.81
C TYR A 486 1.93 -6.83 8.18
N CYS A 487 0.95 -7.18 9.02
CA CYS A 487 -0.23 -7.96 8.68
C CYS A 487 -1.51 -7.12 8.96
N PRO A 488 -1.98 -6.28 8.04
CA PRO A 488 -3.17 -5.46 8.25
C PRO A 488 -4.50 -6.24 8.15
N CYS A 489 -4.51 -7.51 8.51
CA CYS A 489 -5.67 -8.39 8.69
C CYS A 489 -6.73 -8.31 7.56
N GLY A 490 -6.33 -8.70 6.36
CA GLY A 490 -7.20 -8.72 5.17
C GLY A 490 -7.21 -7.46 4.35
N ASP A 491 -6.66 -6.37 4.89
CA ASP A 491 -6.64 -5.07 4.22
C ASP A 491 -5.43 -4.86 3.30
N CYS A 492 -5.46 -3.70 2.66
CA CYS A 492 -4.31 -3.13 2.00
C CYS A 492 -3.30 -2.60 3.03
N PHE A 493 -2.03 -2.51 2.67
CA PHE A 493 -1.03 -1.88 3.53
C PHE A 493 -0.98 -0.35 3.32
N SER A 494 -0.71 0.39 4.40
CA SER A 494 -0.40 1.82 4.31
C SER A 494 1.03 2.02 3.81
N VAL A 495 1.20 2.84 2.77
CA VAL A 495 2.53 3.15 2.20
C VAL A 495 3.44 3.85 3.20
N TYR A 496 2.88 4.58 4.16
CA TYR A 496 3.65 5.32 5.17
C TYR A 496 4.19 4.46 6.32
N ASN A 497 3.61 3.27 6.52
CA ASN A 497 4.10 2.32 7.51
C ASN A 497 5.21 1.41 6.93
N LEU A 498 5.25 1.25 5.61
CA LEU A 498 6.24 0.40 4.93
C LEU A 498 7.71 0.73 5.26
N PRO A 499 8.14 1.99 5.46
CA PRO A 499 9.51 2.31 5.86
C PRO A 499 9.97 1.66 7.17
N TYR A 500 9.03 1.26 8.02
CA TYR A 500 9.30 0.75 9.37
C TYR A 500 8.89 -0.72 9.55
N VAL A 501 8.83 -1.46 8.45
CA VAL A 501 8.57 -2.91 8.45
C VAL A 501 9.41 -3.57 7.36
N ASN A 502 9.97 -4.73 7.62
CA ASN A 502 10.85 -5.42 6.67
C ASN A 502 10.27 -6.75 6.16
N LYS A 503 8.98 -7.02 6.42
CA LYS A 503 8.22 -8.12 5.84
C LYS A 503 6.75 -7.73 5.76
N THR A 504 6.17 -7.70 4.58
CA THR A 504 4.74 -7.44 4.37
C THR A 504 4.01 -8.72 4.04
N VAL A 505 2.74 -8.79 4.45
CA VAL A 505 1.90 -9.98 4.31
C VAL A 505 0.80 -9.73 3.31
N SER A 506 0.39 -10.76 2.56
CA SER A 506 -0.85 -10.76 1.79
C SER A 506 -2.09 -10.50 2.66
N SER A 507 -2.00 -10.88 3.91
CA SER A 507 -2.94 -10.60 4.99
C SER A 507 -4.37 -11.10 4.71
N ASP A 508 -4.70 -12.27 5.26
CA ASP A 508 -6.02 -12.92 5.18
C ASP A 508 -6.69 -12.83 3.78
N PRO A 509 -6.01 -13.26 2.72
CA PRO A 509 -6.53 -13.10 1.37
C PRO A 509 -7.79 -13.95 1.17
N LYS A 510 -8.80 -13.38 0.51
CA LYS A 510 -10.03 -14.10 0.13
C LYS A 510 -9.87 -14.91 -1.16
N SER A 511 -8.80 -14.68 -1.91
CA SER A 511 -8.55 -15.33 -3.20
C SER A 511 -7.07 -15.31 -3.58
N SER A 512 -6.69 -16.22 -4.47
CA SER A 512 -5.37 -16.25 -5.11
C SER A 512 -5.07 -14.95 -5.86
N TRP A 513 -6.09 -14.31 -6.43
CA TRP A 513 -5.98 -13.00 -7.08
C TRP A 513 -5.48 -11.91 -6.12
N GLN A 514 -6.02 -11.86 -4.89
CA GLN A 514 -5.57 -10.88 -3.89
C GLN A 514 -4.12 -11.09 -3.50
N ILE A 515 -3.66 -12.33 -3.34
CA ILE A 515 -2.24 -12.62 -3.06
C ILE A 515 -1.36 -12.05 -4.18
N ARG A 516 -1.72 -12.33 -5.45
CA ARG A 516 -0.92 -11.88 -6.59
C ARG A 516 -0.94 -10.37 -6.76
N THR A 517 -2.08 -9.72 -6.63
CA THR A 517 -2.20 -8.26 -6.82
C THR A 517 -1.55 -7.47 -5.69
N LYS A 518 -1.69 -7.89 -4.42
CA LYS A 518 -0.97 -7.27 -3.28
C LYS A 518 0.55 -7.43 -3.45
N GLY A 519 1.02 -8.61 -3.83
CA GLY A 519 2.43 -8.84 -4.14
C GLY A 519 2.92 -7.98 -5.30
N TYR A 520 2.12 -7.86 -6.36
CA TYR A 520 2.41 -7.02 -7.52
C TYR A 520 2.60 -5.55 -7.15
N VAL A 521 1.67 -5.01 -6.36
CA VAL A 521 1.74 -3.63 -5.87
C VAL A 521 2.97 -3.42 -4.99
N LEU A 522 3.26 -4.36 -4.08
CA LEU A 522 4.46 -4.27 -3.25
C LEU A 522 5.75 -4.32 -4.08
N ARG A 523 5.83 -5.19 -5.11
CA ARG A 523 6.99 -5.24 -6.01
C ARG A 523 7.22 -3.91 -6.74
N ALA A 524 6.17 -3.14 -6.99
CA ALA A 524 6.29 -1.80 -7.55
C ALA A 524 6.78 -0.78 -6.51
N LEU A 525 6.17 -0.76 -5.32
CA LEU A 525 6.45 0.24 -4.29
C LEU A 525 7.75 -0.04 -3.52
N ALA A 526 7.97 -1.29 -3.10
CA ALA A 526 9.07 -1.70 -2.22
C ALA A 526 9.72 -3.01 -2.72
N PRO A 527 10.44 -2.99 -3.86
CA PRO A 527 10.94 -4.20 -4.55
C PRO A 527 11.95 -5.01 -3.77
N LYS A 528 12.57 -4.43 -2.74
CA LYS A 528 13.55 -5.08 -1.87
C LYS A 528 12.99 -5.56 -0.54
N THR A 529 11.70 -5.31 -0.30
CA THR A 529 11.00 -5.77 0.90
C THR A 529 10.45 -7.17 0.67
N ALA A 530 10.64 -8.06 1.66
CA ALA A 530 10.10 -9.41 1.61
C ALA A 530 8.57 -9.40 1.59
N TYR A 531 7.98 -10.17 0.68
CA TYR A 531 6.55 -10.37 0.57
C TYR A 531 6.18 -11.77 1.04
N TYR A 532 5.38 -11.86 2.08
CA TYR A 532 4.86 -13.10 2.63
C TYR A 532 3.48 -13.39 2.07
N GLY A 533 3.31 -14.53 1.44
CA GLY A 533 2.05 -14.91 0.77
C GLY A 533 0.91 -15.26 1.74
N ASP A 534 1.13 -15.11 3.03
CA ASP A 534 0.30 -15.55 4.13
C ASP A 534 0.22 -17.09 4.24
N HIS A 535 -0.64 -17.58 5.13
CA HIS A 535 -0.79 -19.00 5.34
C HIS A 535 -1.42 -19.66 4.11
N ILE A 536 -0.81 -20.70 3.60
CA ILE A 536 -1.28 -21.41 2.41
C ILE A 536 -2.72 -21.92 2.55
N GLU A 537 -3.15 -22.16 3.77
CA GLU A 537 -4.48 -22.67 4.10
C GLU A 537 -5.60 -21.63 3.91
N LEU A 538 -5.28 -20.36 3.67
CA LEU A 538 -6.28 -19.29 3.56
C LEU A 538 -6.92 -19.17 2.18
N SER A 539 -6.29 -19.71 1.14
CA SER A 539 -6.79 -19.60 -0.23
C SER A 539 -6.72 -20.93 -0.99
N ASP A 540 -7.54 -21.06 -2.00
CA ASP A 540 -7.61 -22.19 -2.94
C ASP A 540 -7.60 -23.57 -2.27
N GLY A 541 -8.40 -23.73 -1.20
CA GLY A 541 -8.50 -24.97 -0.44
C GLY A 541 -7.19 -25.43 0.19
N GLY A 542 -6.28 -24.51 0.48
CA GLY A 542 -5.00 -24.80 1.13
C GLY A 542 -3.91 -25.33 0.19
N ASN A 543 -4.01 -25.08 -1.11
CA ASN A 543 -3.08 -25.58 -2.12
C ASN A 543 -2.46 -24.47 -3.00
N ASP A 544 -2.56 -23.23 -2.62
CA ASP A 544 -2.20 -22.08 -3.44
C ASP A 544 -0.68 -21.80 -3.54
N TYR A 545 0.14 -22.85 -3.50
CA TYR A 545 1.59 -22.77 -3.74
C TYR A 545 1.97 -22.18 -5.10
N PRO A 546 1.26 -22.49 -6.21
CA PRO A 546 1.58 -21.89 -7.50
C PRO A 546 1.46 -20.38 -7.53
N THR A 547 0.48 -19.79 -6.83
CA THR A 547 0.33 -18.34 -6.69
C THR A 547 1.49 -17.75 -5.89
N GLN A 548 1.79 -18.31 -4.71
CA GLN A 548 2.87 -17.79 -3.87
C GLN A 548 4.23 -17.87 -4.58
N LEU A 549 4.55 -19.00 -5.20
CA LEU A 549 5.78 -19.17 -5.98
C LEU A 549 5.83 -18.25 -7.20
N GLY A 550 4.73 -18.12 -7.92
CA GLY A 550 4.69 -17.35 -9.16
C GLY A 550 4.85 -15.84 -9.00
N ILE A 551 4.41 -15.27 -7.86
CA ILE A 551 4.64 -13.86 -7.52
C ILE A 551 5.94 -13.66 -6.70
N GLY A 552 6.65 -14.75 -6.36
CA GLY A 552 7.85 -14.71 -5.57
C GLY A 552 7.59 -14.38 -4.10
N ALA A 553 6.50 -14.88 -3.54
CA ALA A 553 6.21 -14.73 -2.13
C ALA A 553 7.01 -15.71 -1.27
N VAL A 554 7.25 -15.34 -0.03
CA VAL A 554 7.74 -16.23 1.02
C VAL A 554 6.60 -17.16 1.44
N ILE A 555 6.86 -18.47 1.53
CA ILE A 555 5.86 -19.47 1.87
C ILE A 555 5.57 -19.48 3.37
N GLY A 556 4.28 -19.53 3.71
CA GLY A 556 3.79 -19.71 5.06
C GLY A 556 2.73 -20.79 5.19
N THR A 557 2.58 -21.31 6.40
CA THR A 557 1.59 -22.34 6.74
C THR A 557 1.21 -22.28 8.21
N LYS A 558 0.04 -22.83 8.53
CA LYS A 558 -0.45 -22.96 9.92
C LYS A 558 -0.92 -24.39 10.23
N PHE A 559 -0.28 -25.39 9.62
CA PHE A 559 -0.66 -26.79 9.85
C PHE A 559 -0.54 -27.20 11.31
N THR A 560 -1.38 -28.15 11.73
CA THR A 560 -1.27 -28.87 13.01
C THR A 560 -0.61 -30.25 12.80
N TRP A 561 0.13 -30.74 13.80
CA TRP A 561 0.80 -32.04 13.76
C TRP A 561 1.23 -32.49 15.17
N PRO A 562 1.24 -33.78 15.53
CA PRO A 562 0.83 -34.93 14.72
C PRO A 562 -0.69 -35.19 14.72
N LYS A 563 -1.45 -34.37 15.41
CA LYS A 563 -2.90 -34.49 15.57
C LYS A 563 -3.57 -33.21 15.12
N GLU A 564 -4.83 -33.36 14.69
CA GLU A 564 -5.71 -32.23 14.43
C GLU A 564 -5.97 -31.41 15.69
N ASN A 565 -6.30 -30.12 15.52
CA ASN A 565 -6.75 -29.28 16.63
C ASN A 565 -7.98 -29.93 17.30
N PRO A 566 -7.89 -30.34 18.58
CA PRO A 566 -8.98 -31.06 19.25
C PRO A 566 -10.19 -30.18 19.53
N ARG A 567 -10.10 -28.88 19.31
CA ARG A 567 -11.13 -27.88 19.61
C ARG A 567 -11.98 -27.47 18.41
N LEU A 568 -11.68 -28.03 17.22
CA LEU A 568 -12.47 -27.78 16.01
C LEU A 568 -13.94 -28.11 16.25
N ARG A 569 -14.81 -27.19 15.83
CA ARG A 569 -16.25 -27.43 15.83
C ARG A 569 -16.63 -28.39 14.71
N LYS A 570 -17.75 -29.05 14.88
CA LYS A 570 -18.24 -29.99 13.84
C LYS A 570 -18.53 -29.24 12.54
N GLY A 571 -17.80 -29.59 11.48
CA GLY A 571 -17.94 -28.99 10.15
C GLY A 571 -16.93 -27.88 9.84
N GLU A 572 -16.08 -27.50 10.80
CA GLU A 572 -14.92 -26.65 10.52
C GLU A 572 -13.82 -27.46 9.82
N GLU A 573 -13.15 -26.81 8.89
CA GLU A 573 -12.00 -27.41 8.21
C GLU A 573 -10.78 -27.38 9.13
N GLY A 574 -10.10 -28.51 9.27
CA GLY A 574 -8.89 -28.62 10.07
C GLY A 574 -7.63 -28.45 9.24
N TYR A 575 -6.53 -28.19 9.94
CA TYR A 575 -5.23 -27.90 9.34
C TYR A 575 -4.21 -29.03 9.55
N LEU A 576 -4.67 -30.26 9.87
CA LEU A 576 -3.77 -31.39 10.03
C LEU A 576 -2.91 -31.60 8.79
N LEU A 577 -1.60 -31.69 8.99
CA LEU A 577 -0.64 -32.01 7.95
C LEU A 577 -0.79 -33.50 7.56
N THR A 578 -1.68 -33.76 6.60
CA THR A 578 -1.84 -35.11 6.02
C THR A 578 -0.65 -35.45 5.12
N PRO A 579 -0.39 -36.73 4.79
CA PRO A 579 0.67 -37.11 3.85
C PRO A 579 0.57 -36.39 2.49
N GLU A 580 -0.65 -36.13 2.00
CA GLU A 580 -0.90 -35.44 0.74
C GLU A 580 -0.52 -33.95 0.85
N ARG A 581 -0.95 -33.26 1.92
CA ARG A 581 -0.56 -31.85 2.19
C ARG A 581 0.95 -31.73 2.39
N GLU A 582 1.56 -32.69 3.12
CA GLU A 582 3.02 -32.72 3.32
C GLU A 582 3.79 -32.88 2.00
N ALA A 583 3.30 -33.73 1.08
CA ALA A 583 3.94 -33.91 -0.22
C ALA A 583 3.90 -32.63 -1.08
N LEU A 584 2.77 -31.92 -1.11
CA LEU A 584 2.64 -30.63 -1.80
C LEU A 584 3.55 -29.57 -1.17
N LEU A 585 3.58 -29.47 0.14
CA LEU A 585 4.42 -28.55 0.88
C LEU A 585 5.91 -28.79 0.64
N LYS A 586 6.35 -30.06 0.67
CA LYS A 586 7.75 -30.44 0.37
C LYS A 586 8.16 -30.04 -1.05
N ASN A 587 7.28 -30.27 -2.04
CA ASN A 587 7.52 -29.85 -3.42
C ASN A 587 7.65 -28.32 -3.51
N ALA A 588 6.76 -27.58 -2.87
CA ALA A 588 6.80 -26.11 -2.88
C ALA A 588 8.04 -25.55 -2.20
N LEU A 589 8.45 -26.11 -1.05
CA LEU A 589 9.66 -25.69 -0.33
C LEU A 589 10.93 -26.04 -1.11
N ASP A 590 10.99 -27.20 -1.79
CA ASP A 590 12.12 -27.54 -2.68
C ASP A 590 12.27 -26.51 -3.81
N ILE A 591 11.17 -26.16 -4.47
CA ILE A 591 11.15 -25.13 -5.50
C ILE A 591 11.54 -23.77 -4.92
N PHE A 592 10.99 -23.40 -3.76
CA PHE A 592 11.27 -22.13 -3.08
C PHE A 592 12.77 -21.97 -2.85
N TYR A 593 13.44 -22.96 -2.27
CA TYR A 593 14.86 -22.90 -1.99
C TYR A 593 15.74 -23.05 -3.23
N THR A 594 15.35 -23.86 -4.21
CA THR A 594 16.19 -24.10 -5.40
C THR A 594 16.09 -23.01 -6.44
N LYS A 595 14.90 -22.40 -6.61
CA LYS A 595 14.69 -21.32 -7.58
C LYS A 595 14.89 -19.93 -6.97
N ASP A 596 14.73 -19.78 -5.66
CA ASP A 596 14.99 -18.55 -4.89
C ASP A 596 14.20 -17.33 -5.42
N LEU A 597 12.93 -17.55 -5.77
CA LEU A 597 12.08 -16.54 -6.42
C LEU A 597 11.64 -15.40 -5.48
N ALA A 598 11.71 -15.61 -4.17
CA ALA A 598 11.45 -14.54 -3.19
C ALA A 598 12.45 -13.37 -3.36
N HIS A 599 13.69 -13.66 -3.74
CA HIS A 599 14.71 -12.67 -4.12
C HIS A 599 14.70 -12.35 -5.63
N GLY A 600 13.71 -12.81 -6.39
CA GLY A 600 13.58 -12.52 -7.81
C GLY A 600 13.19 -11.06 -8.06
N GLU A 601 13.68 -10.49 -9.15
CA GLU A 601 13.29 -9.17 -9.60
C GLU A 601 12.07 -9.28 -10.51
N TYR A 602 11.05 -8.47 -10.27
CA TYR A 602 9.88 -8.40 -11.13
C TYR A 602 10.21 -7.72 -12.45
N VAL A 603 9.77 -8.29 -13.57
CA VAL A 603 9.98 -7.75 -14.92
C VAL A 603 8.71 -7.04 -15.39
N PRO A 604 8.62 -5.72 -15.26
CA PRO A 604 7.41 -4.97 -15.57
C PRO A 604 7.25 -4.78 -17.09
N GLY A 605 6.02 -4.47 -17.51
CA GLY A 605 5.69 -4.03 -18.88
C GLY A 605 5.74 -5.11 -19.96
N LEU A 606 5.88 -6.38 -19.59
CA LEU A 606 5.74 -7.50 -20.52
C LEU A 606 4.28 -7.86 -20.74
N TYR A 607 3.47 -7.80 -19.70
CA TYR A 607 2.04 -8.07 -19.72
C TYR A 607 1.33 -7.04 -18.86
N ASP A 608 0.13 -6.65 -19.29
CA ASP A 608 -0.69 -5.66 -18.60
C ASP A 608 -1.84 -6.35 -17.86
N ILE A 609 -1.93 -6.13 -16.56
CA ILE A 609 -3.06 -6.62 -15.77
C ILE A 609 -4.35 -6.01 -16.31
N GLY A 610 -5.35 -6.88 -16.50
CA GLY A 610 -6.67 -6.52 -17.00
C GLY A 610 -6.84 -6.60 -18.50
N PHE A 611 -5.77 -6.55 -19.30
CA PHE A 611 -5.82 -6.57 -20.76
C PHE A 611 -5.13 -7.76 -21.41
N ASP A 612 -4.15 -8.37 -20.76
CA ASP A 612 -3.52 -9.61 -21.21
C ASP A 612 -4.12 -10.82 -20.49
N TYR A 613 -4.37 -11.90 -21.25
CA TYR A 613 -4.90 -13.17 -20.75
C TYR A 613 -4.15 -14.33 -21.37
N PRO A 614 -3.80 -15.38 -20.58
CA PRO A 614 -4.03 -15.48 -19.12
C PRO A 614 -3.29 -14.37 -18.36
N GLU A 615 -3.71 -14.09 -17.11
CA GLU A 615 -2.95 -13.21 -16.21
C GLU A 615 -1.52 -13.73 -16.11
N THR A 616 -0.54 -12.85 -16.26
CA THR A 616 0.86 -13.28 -16.37
C THR A 616 1.79 -12.40 -15.55
N HIS A 617 2.58 -13.03 -14.70
CA HIS A 617 3.67 -12.39 -13.95
C HIS A 617 5.01 -12.95 -14.37
N VAL A 618 6.04 -12.12 -14.39
CA VAL A 618 7.39 -12.54 -14.79
C VAL A 618 8.42 -12.07 -13.76
N LEU A 619 9.23 -13.01 -13.29
CA LEU A 619 10.37 -12.73 -12.44
C LEU A 619 11.65 -13.08 -13.19
N THR A 620 12.75 -12.41 -12.85
CA THR A 620 14.10 -12.83 -13.23
C THR A 620 14.92 -13.16 -12.00
N ARG A 621 15.65 -14.28 -12.05
CA ARG A 621 16.58 -14.72 -11.02
C ARG A 621 17.72 -15.50 -11.65
N ASN A 622 18.95 -15.19 -11.26
CA ASN A 622 20.17 -15.88 -11.72
C ASN A 622 20.27 -16.01 -13.27
N GLY A 623 19.84 -14.95 -14.00
CA GLY A 623 19.88 -14.91 -15.48
C GLY A 623 18.80 -15.74 -16.18
N LYS A 624 17.84 -16.26 -15.45
CA LYS A 624 16.69 -17.01 -15.97
C LYS A 624 15.41 -16.16 -15.88
N LEU A 625 14.44 -16.47 -16.74
CA LEU A 625 13.10 -15.90 -16.67
C LEU A 625 12.11 -16.94 -16.15
N TYR A 626 11.27 -16.51 -15.21
CA TYR A 626 10.23 -17.31 -14.59
C TYR A 626 8.87 -16.68 -14.89
N TYR A 627 8.06 -17.38 -15.68
CA TYR A 627 6.72 -16.95 -16.06
C TYR A 627 5.68 -17.70 -15.23
N ALA A 628 4.73 -16.97 -14.70
CA ALA A 628 3.59 -17.51 -14.01
C ALA A 628 2.30 -17.08 -14.74
N PHE A 629 1.61 -18.05 -15.33
CA PHE A 629 0.36 -17.87 -16.06
C PHE A 629 -0.80 -18.39 -15.22
N TYR A 630 -1.88 -17.61 -15.13
CA TYR A 630 -3.09 -17.98 -14.39
C TYR A 630 -4.30 -17.80 -15.29
N ALA A 631 -5.00 -18.91 -15.57
CA ALA A 631 -6.23 -18.89 -16.34
C ALA A 631 -7.40 -18.36 -15.48
N GLN A 632 -8.34 -17.68 -16.11
CA GLN A 632 -9.60 -17.36 -15.42
C GLN A 632 -10.38 -18.65 -15.14
N PRO A 633 -11.08 -18.75 -14.01
CA PRO A 633 -11.89 -19.91 -13.68
C PRO A 633 -12.84 -20.29 -14.84
N GLY A 634 -12.78 -21.54 -15.27
CA GLY A 634 -13.58 -22.06 -16.36
C GLY A 634 -13.23 -21.55 -17.78
N LYS A 635 -12.12 -20.83 -17.95
CA LYS A 635 -11.66 -20.32 -19.25
C LYS A 635 -10.23 -20.78 -19.55
N PRO A 636 -10.00 -22.06 -19.81
CA PRO A 636 -8.68 -22.55 -20.18
C PRO A 636 -8.20 -21.93 -21.47
N VAL A 637 -6.87 -21.79 -21.61
CA VAL A 637 -6.22 -21.37 -22.85
C VAL A 637 -5.41 -22.53 -23.43
N SER A 638 -5.27 -22.62 -24.74
CA SER A 638 -4.53 -23.67 -25.44
C SER A 638 -3.10 -23.28 -25.81
N GLN A 639 -2.72 -22.05 -25.54
CA GLN A 639 -1.37 -21.52 -25.77
C GLN A 639 -1.08 -20.33 -24.89
N VAL A 640 0.20 -20.08 -24.65
CA VAL A 640 0.70 -18.85 -24.00
C VAL A 640 1.69 -18.14 -24.91
N VAL A 641 1.87 -16.84 -24.71
CA VAL A 641 2.86 -16.03 -25.43
C VAL A 641 3.98 -15.69 -24.45
N LEU A 642 5.21 -16.04 -24.76
CA LEU A 642 6.40 -15.70 -23.99
C LEU A 642 6.99 -14.39 -24.53
N ARG A 643 6.85 -13.31 -23.78
CA ARG A 643 7.40 -11.99 -24.12
C ARG A 643 8.71 -11.74 -23.36
N GLY A 644 9.56 -10.84 -23.88
CA GLY A 644 10.84 -10.48 -23.25
C GLY A 644 12.02 -11.37 -23.65
N LEU A 645 11.80 -12.39 -24.49
CA LEU A 645 12.87 -13.23 -25.04
C LEU A 645 13.60 -12.52 -26.19
N LYS A 646 14.90 -12.79 -26.36
CA LYS A 646 15.72 -12.24 -27.44
C LYS A 646 15.43 -12.96 -28.76
N PRO A 647 14.90 -12.30 -29.78
CA PRO A 647 14.59 -12.95 -31.07
C PRO A 647 15.78 -13.70 -31.68
N GLY A 648 15.54 -14.89 -32.21
CA GLY A 648 16.56 -15.76 -32.85
C GLY A 648 17.36 -16.59 -31.85
N LYS A 649 17.21 -16.40 -30.55
CA LYS A 649 17.88 -17.24 -29.54
C LYS A 649 17.05 -18.48 -29.23
N LYS A 650 17.75 -19.54 -28.84
CA LYS A 650 17.15 -20.78 -28.37
C LYS A 650 17.03 -20.78 -26.86
N TYR A 651 15.91 -21.29 -26.38
CA TYR A 651 15.63 -21.39 -24.94
C TYR A 651 15.09 -22.78 -24.61
N ARG A 652 15.58 -23.32 -23.49
CA ARG A 652 14.98 -24.47 -22.83
C ARG A 652 13.84 -23.97 -21.94
N VAL A 653 12.73 -24.71 -21.94
CA VAL A 653 11.53 -24.40 -21.19
C VAL A 653 11.18 -25.57 -20.28
N GLU A 654 10.92 -25.30 -19.02
CA GLU A 654 10.52 -26.29 -18.00
C GLU A 654 9.28 -25.79 -17.26
N ASP A 655 8.26 -26.63 -17.13
CA ASP A 655 7.24 -26.44 -16.09
C ASP A 655 7.89 -26.83 -14.76
N TYR A 656 8.38 -25.80 -14.02
CA TYR A 656 9.17 -26.03 -12.83
C TYR A 656 8.35 -26.50 -11.63
N TYR A 657 7.03 -26.30 -11.65
CA TYR A 657 6.16 -26.76 -10.57
C TYR A 657 5.83 -28.26 -10.70
N ARG A 658 5.69 -28.73 -11.93
CA ARG A 658 5.42 -30.15 -12.23
C ARG A 658 6.67 -30.96 -12.60
N HIS A 659 7.82 -30.30 -12.67
CA HIS A 659 9.13 -30.87 -13.07
C HIS A 659 9.07 -31.52 -14.46
N ILE A 660 8.42 -30.85 -15.43
CA ILE A 660 8.26 -31.32 -16.81
C ILE A 660 9.10 -30.46 -17.75
N SER A 661 10.09 -31.07 -18.41
CA SER A 661 10.78 -30.44 -19.53
C SER A 661 9.85 -30.34 -20.73
N LEU A 662 9.75 -29.15 -21.29
CA LEU A 662 9.06 -28.88 -22.55
C LEU A 662 10.07 -28.81 -23.71
N ASP A 663 9.57 -28.71 -24.95
CA ASP A 663 10.44 -28.61 -26.12
C ASP A 663 11.29 -27.34 -26.09
N GLU A 664 12.50 -27.42 -26.69
CA GLU A 664 13.33 -26.23 -26.94
C GLU A 664 12.62 -25.31 -27.95
N ILE A 665 12.59 -24.04 -27.65
CA ILE A 665 11.98 -23.04 -28.50
C ILE A 665 13.02 -22.10 -29.11
N THR A 666 12.75 -21.59 -30.30
CA THR A 666 13.50 -20.45 -30.89
C THR A 666 12.65 -19.20 -30.74
N ALA A 667 13.16 -18.21 -30.05
CA ALA A 667 12.39 -16.99 -29.72
C ALA A 667 12.15 -16.13 -30.99
N SER A 668 10.97 -15.55 -31.05
CA SER A 668 10.56 -14.48 -31.97
C SER A 668 10.17 -13.24 -31.17
N SER A 669 9.67 -12.21 -31.82
CA SER A 669 9.16 -11.01 -31.13
C SER A 669 7.99 -11.33 -30.18
N GLU A 670 7.16 -12.30 -30.55
CA GLU A 670 6.13 -12.92 -29.72
C GLU A 670 6.22 -14.43 -29.90
N THR A 671 6.77 -15.10 -28.92
CA THR A 671 7.00 -16.56 -28.96
C THR A 671 5.78 -17.28 -28.44
N VAL A 672 5.02 -17.92 -29.33
CA VAL A 672 3.85 -18.71 -28.97
C VAL A 672 4.30 -20.10 -28.54
N LEU A 673 3.92 -20.52 -27.35
CA LEU A 673 4.10 -21.87 -26.82
C LEU A 673 2.74 -22.58 -26.77
N PRO A 674 2.52 -23.65 -27.57
CA PRO A 674 1.28 -24.43 -27.55
C PRO A 674 1.27 -25.31 -26.30
N VAL A 675 0.56 -24.86 -25.27
CA VAL A 675 0.40 -25.56 -23.99
C VAL A 675 -0.95 -25.19 -23.40
N THR A 676 -1.67 -26.18 -22.85
CA THR A 676 -2.95 -25.94 -22.20
C THR A 676 -2.73 -25.44 -20.77
N VAL A 677 -3.35 -24.32 -20.45
CA VAL A 677 -3.41 -23.76 -19.10
C VAL A 677 -4.87 -23.78 -18.66
N SER A 678 -5.22 -24.67 -17.75
CA SER A 678 -6.59 -24.79 -17.22
C SER A 678 -6.77 -23.96 -15.96
N ASP A 679 -5.71 -23.80 -15.19
CA ASP A 679 -5.66 -23.10 -13.90
C ASP A 679 -4.37 -22.25 -13.85
N TYR A 680 -3.22 -22.89 -13.71
CA TYR A 680 -1.90 -22.24 -13.69
C TYR A 680 -0.86 -23.00 -14.51
N LEU A 681 0.19 -22.26 -14.90
CA LEU A 681 1.40 -22.81 -15.53
C LEU A 681 2.61 -21.99 -15.09
N LEU A 682 3.60 -22.65 -14.50
CA LEU A 682 4.82 -22.00 -13.99
C LEU A 682 6.02 -22.45 -14.83
N LEU A 683 6.59 -21.54 -15.63
CA LEU A 683 7.68 -21.86 -16.54
C LEU A 683 9.00 -21.22 -16.14
N GLU A 684 10.06 -22.02 -16.08
CA GLU A 684 11.46 -21.55 -16.13
C GLU A 684 11.92 -21.53 -17.58
N VAL A 685 12.49 -20.40 -18.04
CA VAL A 685 13.00 -20.22 -19.41
C VAL A 685 14.47 -19.81 -19.34
N THR A 686 15.35 -20.64 -19.93
CA THR A 686 16.82 -20.49 -19.85
C THR A 686 17.42 -20.46 -21.26
N GLU A 687 18.28 -19.45 -21.59
CA GLU A 687 19.02 -19.32 -22.85
C GLU A 687 20.07 -20.40 -23.03
#